data_f1890998ffd13473d7f8443a3c7a7944
#
_entry.id   f1890998ffd13473d7f8443a3c7a7944
#
_cell.length_a   1.000
_cell.length_b   1.000
_cell.length_c   1.000
_cell.angle_alpha   90.00
_cell.angle_beta   90.00
_cell.angle_gamma   90.00
#
_symmetry.space_group_name_H-M   'P 1'
#
loop_
_entity.id
_entity.type
_entity.pdbx_description
1 polymer ?
#
loop_
_entity_poly.entity_id
_entity_poly.type
_entity_poly.pdbx_seq_one_letter_code
_entity_poly.pdbx_strand_id
1 'polypeptide(L)'
;MNMKRIIAAVVCLIGFSFAGFAQKSSPRVSRKPVKNTLTDAEKETRFVRDLMKKMTLTEKIGQLSQYVGGELLTGPKSGAVSDSLFVRGMVGSILNVGGVDNLRKLQQKNMESSRLKIPILFAFDVIHGYKTIFPTPLAESCSWDLALMYETAKAAAIEASASGIHWTFAPMVDVARDPRWGRIVEGAGEDTYLGCKIAEARVRGFQWNLGKPNALFACAKHFVAYGAPQAGRDYAPVDLSLSALAEVYLPPFKACIDAGVCTFMSAFNSINGVPATSNRWLLTDLLRKEWKFKGFVVSDWNAVQELKAHGVAETDEDAAMAAFNAGVDMNMTDGLYNRCLEKLVRENRIDMNEIDASVERILRAKYALGLFEDPYRFLDNQRESREVRSASAMALARKAAASSMVLLKNANALLPLSKQTKRIALVGPLANNRAEVMGSWKARGEDKDVVTVLEGIKNKLGSGTEVNYVQGCDFLDPSTSEFSAALEAAKQSDVVIAVVGEKALMSGESRSRAVLRLPGKQEALLDTLRKAGKPLVVVLMNGRPLCLESVDKQADAMLEAWFPGTQCGNAVADVLFGDIVPAAKLTASFPLTEGQIPNNYNYKRSGRPGDMPYSSTVRHIDVPNRNLYPFGYGLSYTTFSYGEMQCPTAFDEKGFLPVSVDVTNTGNYDGEEIVQLYVADKVASMVRPIKELKGFQKVFIPKGQTKRVEFKLNVKDLGFWNSLMQYVVEPGTFEIMVGTNSEELQKKEAVWDDGKVSEASSVKGRVVVQH
;
A
#
# COMPACT_ATOMS: atom_id res chain seq x y z
N MET A 1 -46.10 33.39 16.99
CA MET A 1 -47.14 34.24 16.35
C MET A 1 -47.03 34.07 14.84
N ASN A 2 -48.12 33.57 14.28
CA ASN A 2 -48.31 33.25 12.84
C ASN A 2 -47.91 34.37 11.87
N MET A 3 -47.46 34.09 10.67
CA MET A 3 -48.35 34.18 9.51
C MET A 3 -47.71 33.75 8.19
N LYS A 4 -48.51 32.98 7.47
CA LYS A 4 -48.40 32.47 6.10
C LYS A 4 -48.64 33.53 5.03
N ARG A 5 -48.26 33.16 3.79
CA ARG A 5 -48.74 33.62 2.43
C ARG A 5 -48.03 34.85 1.87
N ILE A 6 -47.59 34.82 0.59
CA ILE A 6 -48.42 35.01 -0.63
C ILE A 6 -47.63 34.52 -1.88
N ILE A 7 -48.37 33.85 -2.78
CA ILE A 7 -48.06 33.49 -4.17
C ILE A 7 -48.44 34.69 -5.08
N ALA A 8 -47.70 34.97 -6.14
CA ALA A 8 -48.25 35.59 -7.35
C ALA A 8 -47.46 35.21 -8.62
N ALA A 9 -48.19 34.68 -9.59
CA ALA A 9 -47.80 34.35 -10.93
C ALA A 9 -47.79 35.56 -11.86
N VAL A 10 -46.93 35.52 -12.90
CA VAL A 10 -47.11 36.39 -14.09
C VAL A 10 -47.08 35.48 -15.31
N VAL A 11 -48.23 35.51 -15.99
CA VAL A 11 -48.49 34.93 -17.32
C VAL A 11 -48.24 36.04 -18.35
N CYS A 12 -47.52 35.75 -19.42
CA CYS A 12 -47.58 36.58 -20.66
C CYS A 12 -48.01 35.65 -21.81
N LEU A 13 -49.16 35.98 -22.33
CA LEU A 13 -49.75 35.44 -23.57
C LEU A 13 -49.08 36.10 -24.80
N ILE A 14 -48.82 35.30 -25.82
CA ILE A 14 -48.89 35.77 -27.22
C ILE A 14 -49.58 34.61 -27.99
N GLY A 15 -50.76 34.96 -28.56
CA GLY A 15 -51.50 34.06 -29.43
C GLY A 15 -51.15 34.29 -30.90
N PHE A 16 -51.31 33.25 -31.69
CA PHE A 16 -51.68 33.39 -33.14
C PHE A 16 -52.41 32.13 -33.64
N SER A 17 -53.60 32.41 -34.08
CA SER A 17 -54.48 31.92 -35.17
C SER A 17 -54.54 30.41 -35.54
N PHE A 18 -55.81 30.02 -35.58
CA PHE A 18 -56.38 28.79 -36.11
C PHE A 18 -56.13 28.61 -37.63
N ALA A 19 -55.81 27.35 -38.02
CA ALA A 19 -56.26 26.79 -39.27
C ALA A 19 -56.55 25.31 -39.00
N GLY A 20 -57.81 24.90 -39.22
CA GLY A 20 -58.29 23.57 -38.97
C GLY A 20 -57.78 22.55 -40.00
N PHE A 21 -57.56 21.33 -39.52
CA PHE A 21 -57.58 20.12 -40.34
C PHE A 21 -58.16 18.94 -39.56
N ALA A 22 -58.85 18.12 -40.29
CA ALA A 22 -59.76 17.06 -39.92
C ALA A 22 -59.18 16.02 -38.97
N GLN A 23 -60.01 15.57 -38.06
CA GLN A 23 -59.86 14.41 -37.20
C GLN A 23 -59.74 13.10 -38.02
N LYS A 24 -58.54 12.50 -38.02
CA LYS A 24 -58.40 11.06 -38.34
C LYS A 24 -58.18 10.32 -37.02
N SER A 25 -59.05 9.37 -36.73
CA SER A 25 -58.97 8.46 -35.61
C SER A 25 -57.70 7.63 -35.66
N SER A 26 -56.82 7.81 -34.65
CA SER A 26 -55.65 6.98 -34.42
C SER A 26 -56.07 5.64 -33.80
N PRO A 27 -55.48 4.49 -34.21
CA PRO A 27 -55.78 3.21 -33.62
C PRO A 27 -55.27 3.19 -32.15
N ARG A 28 -56.09 2.67 -31.24
CA ARG A 28 -55.72 2.36 -29.86
C ARG A 28 -54.57 1.36 -29.89
N VAL A 29 -53.33 1.84 -29.58
CA VAL A 29 -52.20 0.95 -29.27
C VAL A 29 -52.50 0.33 -27.91
N SER A 30 -52.78 -0.95 -27.89
CA SER A 30 -52.85 -1.76 -26.68
C SER A 30 -51.48 -1.74 -26.04
N ARG A 31 -51.31 -1.01 -24.94
CA ARG A 31 -50.11 -1.11 -24.10
C ARG A 31 -50.09 -2.50 -23.47
N LYS A 32 -49.28 -3.41 -24.02
CA LYS A 32 -48.89 -4.64 -23.31
C LYS A 32 -48.33 -4.21 -21.93
N PRO A 33 -48.67 -4.90 -20.84
CA PRO A 33 -48.10 -4.58 -19.54
C PRO A 33 -46.57 -4.72 -19.64
N VAL A 34 -45.83 -3.63 -19.36
CA VAL A 34 -44.38 -3.66 -19.20
C VAL A 34 -44.14 -4.61 -18.02
N LYS A 35 -43.58 -5.79 -18.30
CA LYS A 35 -43.09 -6.66 -17.25
C LYS A 35 -42.05 -5.83 -16.47
N ASN A 36 -42.40 -5.47 -15.24
CA ASN A 36 -41.51 -4.79 -14.29
C ASN A 36 -40.42 -5.80 -13.95
N THR A 37 -39.36 -5.85 -14.77
CA THR A 37 -38.14 -6.65 -14.48
C THR A 37 -37.36 -5.92 -13.42
N LEU A 38 -37.20 -6.55 -12.24
CA LEU A 38 -36.39 -6.05 -11.15
C LEU A 38 -34.97 -5.69 -11.65
N THR A 39 -34.42 -4.60 -11.17
CA THR A 39 -33.01 -4.26 -11.35
C THR A 39 -32.12 -5.31 -10.68
N ASP A 40 -30.83 -5.39 -11.05
CA ASP A 40 -29.93 -6.37 -10.46
C ASP A 40 -29.75 -6.14 -8.95
N ALA A 41 -29.73 -4.88 -8.49
CA ALA A 41 -29.69 -4.54 -7.07
C ALA A 41 -30.96 -4.97 -6.30
N GLU A 42 -32.16 -4.92 -6.95
CA GLU A 42 -33.39 -5.40 -6.36
C GLU A 42 -33.45 -6.94 -6.31
N LYS A 43 -32.89 -7.61 -7.32
CA LYS A 43 -32.73 -9.08 -7.32
C LYS A 43 -31.82 -9.54 -6.20
N GLU A 44 -30.64 -8.91 -6.06
CA GLU A 44 -29.71 -9.17 -4.97
C GLU A 44 -30.37 -8.99 -3.60
N THR A 45 -30.98 -7.83 -3.38
CA THR A 45 -31.62 -7.49 -2.10
C THR A 45 -32.74 -8.50 -1.76
N ARG A 46 -33.53 -8.88 -2.74
CA ARG A 46 -34.60 -9.90 -2.55
C ARG A 46 -33.99 -11.27 -2.22
N PHE A 47 -33.00 -11.71 -3.00
CA PHE A 47 -32.36 -13.01 -2.80
C PHE A 47 -31.75 -13.13 -1.40
N VAL A 48 -30.93 -12.15 -0.99
CA VAL A 48 -30.24 -12.16 0.31
C VAL A 48 -31.26 -12.16 1.45
N ARG A 49 -32.27 -11.29 1.41
CA ARG A 49 -33.35 -11.24 2.40
C ARG A 49 -34.12 -12.57 2.51
N ASP A 50 -34.45 -13.20 1.38
CA ASP A 50 -35.22 -14.44 1.37
C ASP A 50 -34.34 -15.64 1.82
N LEU A 51 -33.05 -15.62 1.60
CA LEU A 51 -32.09 -16.58 2.18
C LEU A 51 -32.00 -16.41 3.70
N MET A 52 -31.78 -15.18 4.18
CA MET A 52 -31.65 -14.89 5.62
C MET A 52 -32.87 -15.33 6.45
N LYS A 53 -34.11 -15.26 5.89
CA LYS A 53 -35.32 -15.77 6.55
C LYS A 53 -35.28 -17.28 6.79
N LYS A 54 -34.53 -18.04 5.99
CA LYS A 54 -34.39 -19.50 6.12
C LYS A 54 -33.28 -19.92 7.07
N MET A 55 -32.36 -19.00 7.42
CA MET A 55 -31.20 -19.28 8.26
C MET A 55 -31.60 -19.35 9.73
N THR A 56 -31.05 -20.36 10.42
CA THR A 56 -31.03 -20.40 11.89
C THR A 56 -30.02 -19.41 12.44
N LEU A 57 -30.07 -19.08 13.72
CA LEU A 57 -29.08 -18.23 14.38
C LEU A 57 -27.67 -18.83 14.25
N THR A 58 -27.53 -20.14 14.46
CA THR A 58 -26.24 -20.86 14.31
C THR A 58 -25.66 -20.69 12.90
N GLU A 59 -26.49 -20.85 11.85
CA GLU A 59 -26.03 -20.66 10.45
C GLU A 59 -25.68 -19.22 10.13
N LYS A 60 -26.38 -18.24 10.72
CA LYS A 60 -26.05 -16.81 10.61
C LYS A 60 -24.69 -16.52 11.21
N ILE A 61 -24.45 -16.97 12.45
CA ILE A 61 -23.15 -16.81 13.13
C ILE A 61 -22.03 -17.53 12.37
N GLY A 62 -22.33 -18.69 11.77
CA GLY A 62 -21.38 -19.41 10.95
C GLY A 62 -20.82 -18.59 9.78
N GLN A 63 -21.62 -17.69 9.18
CA GLN A 63 -21.14 -16.80 8.12
C GLN A 63 -20.17 -15.73 8.62
N LEU A 64 -20.17 -15.44 9.91
CA LEU A 64 -19.32 -14.43 10.57
C LEU A 64 -17.96 -15.01 11.01
N SER A 65 -17.60 -16.22 10.58
CA SER A 65 -16.38 -16.91 11.01
C SER A 65 -15.53 -17.34 9.85
N GLN A 66 -14.21 -17.05 9.99
CA GLN A 66 -13.17 -17.47 9.05
C GLN A 66 -12.22 -18.46 9.74
N TYR A 67 -11.87 -19.51 9.05
CA TYR A 67 -10.99 -20.59 9.52
C TYR A 67 -9.76 -20.72 8.65
N VAL A 68 -8.69 -21.31 9.23
CA VAL A 68 -7.49 -21.68 8.49
C VAL A 68 -7.70 -23.03 7.80
N GLY A 69 -7.33 -23.14 6.55
CA GLY A 69 -7.20 -24.42 5.87
C GLY A 69 -5.94 -25.17 6.31
N GLY A 70 -5.82 -26.45 5.97
CA GLY A 70 -4.75 -27.31 6.46
C GLY A 70 -3.32 -27.03 5.99
N GLU A 71 -3.11 -26.05 5.09
CA GLU A 71 -1.79 -25.65 4.59
C GLU A 71 -1.41 -24.27 5.17
N LEU A 72 -0.43 -24.28 6.08
CA LEU A 72 0.10 -23.06 6.69
C LEU A 72 1.27 -22.50 5.89
N LEU A 73 1.07 -21.38 5.24
CA LEU A 73 2.15 -20.59 4.64
C LEU A 73 2.46 -19.32 5.44
N THR A 74 1.54 -18.86 6.27
CA THR A 74 1.66 -17.65 7.10
C THR A 74 0.89 -17.80 8.41
N GLY A 75 1.33 -17.16 9.48
CA GLY A 75 0.70 -17.13 10.79
C GLY A 75 0.96 -18.37 11.69
N PRO A 76 0.51 -18.34 12.96
CA PRO A 76 0.63 -19.45 13.88
C PRO A 76 -0.26 -20.66 13.51
N LYS A 77 0.09 -21.84 13.97
CA LYS A 77 -0.66 -23.08 13.68
C LYS A 77 -2.01 -23.07 14.38
N SER A 78 -3.11 -23.15 13.63
CA SER A 78 -4.44 -23.44 14.14
C SER A 78 -4.98 -24.73 13.53
N GLY A 79 -5.94 -25.38 14.20
CA GLY A 79 -6.48 -26.68 13.76
C GLY A 79 -7.24 -26.59 12.44
N ALA A 80 -7.23 -27.67 11.67
CA ALA A 80 -8.04 -27.79 10.46
C ALA A 80 -9.54 -27.68 10.76
N VAL A 81 -10.31 -27.19 9.79
CA VAL A 81 -11.80 -27.10 9.89
C VAL A 81 -12.39 -28.49 10.09
N SER A 82 -13.11 -28.70 11.19
CA SER A 82 -13.74 -29.99 11.47
C SER A 82 -14.99 -30.24 10.62
N ASP A 83 -15.28 -31.50 10.35
CA ASP A 83 -16.44 -31.92 9.55
C ASP A 83 -17.78 -31.44 10.14
N SER A 84 -17.86 -31.40 11.47
CA SER A 84 -19.05 -30.93 12.18
C SER A 84 -19.40 -29.46 11.90
N LEU A 85 -18.42 -28.62 11.61
CA LEU A 85 -18.64 -27.20 11.26
C LEU A 85 -19.32 -27.06 9.89
N PHE A 86 -18.93 -27.89 8.90
CA PHE A 86 -19.61 -27.91 7.61
C PHE A 86 -21.07 -28.35 7.72
N VAL A 87 -21.34 -29.46 8.43
CA VAL A 87 -22.70 -29.98 8.64
C VAL A 87 -23.60 -28.93 9.30
N ARG A 88 -23.07 -28.20 10.27
CA ARG A 88 -23.80 -27.13 10.98
C ARG A 88 -23.90 -25.82 10.22
N GLY A 89 -23.29 -25.70 9.02
CA GLY A 89 -23.27 -24.46 8.24
C GLY A 89 -22.45 -23.33 8.91
N MET A 90 -21.45 -23.69 9.71
CA MET A 90 -20.67 -22.76 10.54
C MET A 90 -19.36 -22.31 9.89
N VAL A 91 -19.23 -22.37 8.56
CA VAL A 91 -18.02 -21.98 7.83
C VAL A 91 -18.35 -20.88 6.84
N GLY A 92 -18.07 -19.64 7.21
CA GLY A 92 -18.28 -18.46 6.35
C GLY A 92 -17.17 -18.28 5.32
N SER A 93 -15.93 -18.46 5.76
CA SER A 93 -14.72 -18.28 4.96
C SER A 93 -13.61 -19.24 5.41
N ILE A 94 -12.70 -19.57 4.47
CA ILE A 94 -11.46 -20.31 4.75
C ILE A 94 -10.29 -19.53 4.12
N LEU A 95 -9.20 -19.36 4.85
CA LEU A 95 -7.98 -18.73 4.38
C LEU A 95 -6.81 -19.71 4.31
N ASN A 96 -5.77 -19.34 3.54
CA ASN A 96 -4.48 -20.04 3.40
C ASN A 96 -4.58 -21.46 2.82
N VAL A 97 -5.55 -21.70 1.95
CA VAL A 97 -5.58 -22.87 1.06
C VAL A 97 -5.54 -22.37 -0.38
N GLY A 98 -4.77 -23.03 -1.21
CA GLY A 98 -4.67 -22.69 -2.64
C GLY A 98 -4.66 -23.93 -3.52
N GLY A 99 -4.94 -23.69 -4.82
CA GLY A 99 -5.04 -24.72 -5.84
C GLY A 99 -6.46 -25.23 -6.01
N VAL A 100 -6.87 -25.30 -7.27
CA VAL A 100 -8.26 -25.61 -7.66
C VAL A 100 -8.78 -26.90 -7.04
N ASP A 101 -7.97 -27.97 -7.03
CA ASP A 101 -8.42 -29.28 -6.52
C ASP A 101 -8.67 -29.29 -5.01
N ASN A 102 -7.83 -28.59 -4.23
CA ASN A 102 -8.00 -28.51 -2.78
C ASN A 102 -9.23 -27.68 -2.42
N LEU A 103 -9.41 -26.53 -3.07
CA LEU A 103 -10.53 -25.65 -2.85
C LEU A 103 -11.85 -26.28 -3.33
N ARG A 104 -11.81 -27.04 -4.43
CA ARG A 104 -12.97 -27.80 -4.94
C ARG A 104 -13.45 -28.83 -3.90
N LYS A 105 -12.55 -29.58 -3.29
CA LYS A 105 -12.89 -30.56 -2.23
C LYS A 105 -13.57 -29.89 -1.04
N LEU A 106 -13.04 -28.74 -0.59
CA LEU A 106 -13.63 -27.98 0.53
C LEU A 106 -15.01 -27.43 0.18
N GLN A 107 -15.16 -26.84 -1.01
CA GLN A 107 -16.44 -26.28 -1.47
C GLN A 107 -17.48 -27.39 -1.65
N GLN A 108 -17.06 -28.51 -2.28
CA GLN A 108 -17.95 -29.69 -2.48
C GLN A 108 -18.43 -30.24 -1.13
N LYS A 109 -17.52 -30.44 -0.17
CA LYS A 109 -17.85 -30.89 1.17
C LYS A 109 -18.90 -29.98 1.83
N ASN A 110 -18.72 -28.67 1.74
CA ASN A 110 -19.67 -27.69 2.27
C ASN A 110 -21.03 -27.76 1.56
N MET A 111 -21.02 -27.84 0.23
CA MET A 111 -22.26 -27.90 -0.58
C MET A 111 -23.05 -29.22 -0.37
N GLU A 112 -22.37 -30.32 -0.07
CA GLU A 112 -23.00 -31.62 0.21
C GLU A 112 -23.52 -31.73 1.63
N SER A 113 -22.78 -31.17 2.61
CA SER A 113 -23.04 -31.38 4.05
C SER A 113 -23.95 -30.32 4.65
N SER A 114 -23.90 -29.05 4.20
CA SER A 114 -24.66 -27.97 4.82
C SER A 114 -26.11 -27.90 4.30
N ARG A 115 -27.04 -27.57 5.17
CA ARG A 115 -28.46 -27.52 4.87
C ARG A 115 -28.84 -26.48 3.80
N LEU A 116 -28.30 -25.27 3.91
CA LEU A 116 -28.59 -24.13 3.02
C LEU A 116 -27.63 -23.98 1.85
N LYS A 117 -26.57 -24.77 1.84
CA LYS A 117 -25.57 -24.78 0.74
C LYS A 117 -25.04 -23.39 0.42
N ILE A 118 -24.74 -22.59 1.44
CA ILE A 118 -24.14 -21.27 1.29
C ILE A 118 -22.65 -21.45 0.95
N PRO A 119 -22.15 -20.95 -0.20
CA PRO A 119 -20.76 -21.14 -0.61
C PRO A 119 -19.74 -20.52 0.37
N ILE A 120 -18.55 -21.13 0.49
CA ILE A 120 -17.44 -20.59 1.26
C ILE A 120 -16.74 -19.49 0.47
N LEU A 121 -16.29 -18.43 1.16
CA LEU A 121 -15.30 -17.49 0.64
C LEU A 121 -13.89 -18.03 0.88
N PHE A 122 -13.07 -18.11 -0.16
CA PHE A 122 -11.65 -18.48 -0.05
C PHE A 122 -10.77 -17.24 -0.09
N ALA A 123 -9.92 -17.09 0.93
CA ALA A 123 -9.05 -15.94 1.12
C ALA A 123 -7.57 -16.34 1.17
N PHE A 124 -6.69 -15.41 0.78
CA PHE A 124 -5.25 -15.60 0.83
C PHE A 124 -4.53 -14.24 0.94
N ASP A 125 -3.33 -14.22 1.55
CA ASP A 125 -2.45 -13.05 1.56
C ASP A 125 -1.71 -12.90 0.24
N VAL A 126 -2.35 -12.29 -0.75
CA VAL A 126 -1.77 -11.99 -2.07
C VAL A 126 -1.23 -10.55 -2.03
N ILE A 127 -0.16 -10.33 -1.24
CA ILE A 127 0.34 -8.98 -0.95
C ILE A 127 1.07 -8.38 -2.14
N HIS A 128 1.98 -9.13 -2.78
CA HIS A 128 2.73 -8.71 -3.94
C HIS A 128 2.92 -9.83 -4.99
N GLY A 129 1.89 -10.60 -5.19
CA GLY A 129 1.85 -11.73 -6.11
C GLY A 129 1.34 -13.01 -5.46
N TYR A 130 1.07 -14.03 -6.26
CA TYR A 130 0.59 -15.33 -5.78
C TYR A 130 1.61 -16.44 -6.02
N LYS A 131 1.89 -16.81 -7.27
CA LYS A 131 3.01 -17.66 -7.69
C LYS A 131 4.08 -16.90 -8.45
N THR A 132 3.69 -15.97 -9.31
CA THR A 132 4.57 -14.91 -9.81
C THR A 132 4.69 -13.86 -8.73
N ILE A 133 5.88 -13.72 -8.15
CA ILE A 133 6.13 -12.76 -7.08
C ILE A 133 6.74 -11.51 -7.69
N PHE A 134 6.01 -10.40 -7.54
CA PHE A 134 6.44 -9.05 -7.89
C PHE A 134 7.36 -8.48 -6.81
N PRO A 135 7.99 -7.32 -7.01
CA PRO A 135 8.69 -6.62 -5.93
C PRO A 135 7.80 -6.42 -4.71
N THR A 136 8.41 -6.37 -3.52
CA THR A 136 7.66 -6.00 -2.32
C THR A 136 7.00 -4.64 -2.47
N PRO A 137 5.88 -4.35 -1.79
CA PRO A 137 5.14 -3.09 -1.99
C PRO A 137 5.97 -1.83 -1.75
N LEU A 138 6.88 -1.83 -0.77
CA LEU A 138 7.81 -0.72 -0.57
C LEU A 138 8.74 -0.52 -1.77
N ALA A 139 9.24 -1.61 -2.35
CA ALA A 139 10.03 -1.55 -3.58
C ALA A 139 9.22 -0.98 -4.74
N GLU A 140 8.04 -1.56 -4.98
CA GLU A 140 7.17 -1.16 -6.09
C GLU A 140 6.75 0.32 -5.99
N SER A 141 6.53 0.82 -4.77
CA SER A 141 6.21 2.24 -4.52
C SER A 141 7.29 3.19 -5.05
N CYS A 142 8.57 2.77 -5.00
CA CYS A 142 9.69 3.56 -5.51
C CYS A 142 9.66 3.76 -7.04
N SER A 143 8.85 3.00 -7.78
CA SER A 143 8.65 3.25 -9.21
C SER A 143 7.85 4.52 -9.50
N TRP A 144 7.05 5.01 -8.54
CA TRP A 144 6.09 6.12 -8.68
C TRP A 144 5.17 5.96 -9.91
N ASP A 145 4.97 4.74 -10.35
CA ASP A 145 4.19 4.38 -11.53
C ASP A 145 2.87 3.71 -11.12
N LEU A 146 1.83 4.51 -10.98
CA LEU A 146 0.50 4.05 -10.56
C LEU A 146 -0.12 3.06 -11.55
N ALA A 147 0.19 3.20 -12.85
CA ALA A 147 -0.29 2.27 -13.87
C ALA A 147 0.38 0.89 -13.72
N LEU A 148 1.69 0.87 -13.44
CA LEU A 148 2.41 -0.36 -13.15
C LEU A 148 1.84 -1.07 -11.91
N MET A 149 1.60 -0.35 -10.83
CA MET A 149 1.02 -0.88 -9.59
C MET A 149 -0.41 -1.41 -9.77
N TYR A 150 -1.19 -0.78 -10.63
CA TYR A 150 -2.49 -1.31 -11.05
C TYR A 150 -2.33 -2.64 -11.82
N GLU A 151 -1.43 -2.72 -12.79
CA GLU A 151 -1.24 -3.92 -13.62
C GLU A 151 -0.64 -5.09 -12.81
N THR A 152 0.27 -4.85 -11.86
CA THR A 152 0.80 -5.90 -10.98
C THR A 152 -0.25 -6.44 -10.03
N ALA A 153 -1.07 -5.58 -9.42
CA ALA A 153 -2.20 -6.00 -8.58
C ALA A 153 -3.24 -6.78 -9.38
N LYS A 154 -3.53 -6.36 -10.62
CA LYS A 154 -4.43 -7.07 -11.54
C LYS A 154 -3.87 -8.43 -11.96
N ALA A 155 -2.58 -8.52 -12.28
CA ALA A 155 -1.94 -9.79 -12.63
C ALA A 155 -1.96 -10.76 -11.44
N ALA A 156 -1.69 -10.26 -10.23
CA ALA A 156 -1.79 -11.04 -9.00
C ALA A 156 -3.23 -11.54 -8.77
N ALA A 157 -4.25 -10.70 -9.02
CA ALA A 157 -5.66 -11.07 -8.92
C ALA A 157 -6.06 -12.14 -9.94
N ILE A 158 -5.61 -12.02 -11.19
CA ILE A 158 -5.86 -13.01 -12.25
C ILE A 158 -5.27 -14.36 -11.83
N GLU A 159 -4.03 -14.37 -11.39
CA GLU A 159 -3.31 -15.60 -11.03
C GLU A 159 -3.92 -16.28 -9.79
N ALA A 160 -4.17 -15.53 -8.72
CA ALA A 160 -4.76 -16.07 -7.50
C ALA A 160 -6.21 -16.55 -7.71
N SER A 161 -7.02 -15.79 -8.45
CA SER A 161 -8.38 -16.19 -8.78
C SER A 161 -8.43 -17.42 -9.70
N ALA A 162 -7.42 -17.60 -10.57
CA ALA A 162 -7.29 -18.81 -11.36
C ALA A 162 -7.01 -20.05 -10.51
N SER A 163 -6.39 -19.87 -9.35
CA SER A 163 -6.19 -20.91 -8.33
C SER A 163 -7.34 -21.02 -7.32
N GLY A 164 -8.48 -20.37 -7.59
CA GLY A 164 -9.71 -20.50 -6.82
C GLY A 164 -9.88 -19.52 -5.65
N ILE A 165 -8.99 -18.53 -5.49
CA ILE A 165 -9.09 -17.52 -4.44
C ILE A 165 -10.14 -16.46 -4.84
N HIS A 166 -10.91 -15.98 -3.87
CA HIS A 166 -11.97 -14.96 -4.03
C HIS A 166 -11.58 -13.61 -3.46
N TRP A 167 -10.72 -13.59 -2.44
CA TRP A 167 -10.47 -12.46 -1.57
C TRP A 167 -9.01 -12.40 -1.15
N THR A 168 -8.38 -11.23 -1.26
CA THR A 168 -7.03 -10.99 -0.76
C THR A 168 -7.02 -10.04 0.42
N PHE A 169 -6.06 -10.23 1.35
CA PHE A 169 -5.79 -9.32 2.46
C PHE A 169 -4.76 -8.25 2.04
N ALA A 170 -5.06 -7.56 0.93
CA ALA A 170 -4.28 -6.48 0.36
C ALA A 170 -5.22 -5.45 -0.31
N PRO A 171 -4.78 -4.16 -0.42
CA PRO A 171 -3.47 -3.62 -0.08
C PRO A 171 -3.29 -3.31 1.41
N MET A 172 -2.06 -3.41 1.90
CA MET A 172 -1.64 -2.79 3.14
C MET A 172 -1.37 -1.31 2.86
N VAL A 173 -2.05 -0.42 3.60
CA VAL A 173 -2.03 1.04 3.36
C VAL A 173 -1.60 1.85 4.58
N ASP A 174 -0.98 1.19 5.54
CA ASP A 174 -0.39 1.86 6.70
C ASP A 174 0.75 2.76 6.27
N VAL A 175 0.71 4.04 6.69
CA VAL A 175 1.83 4.97 6.55
C VAL A 175 2.87 4.61 7.60
N ALA A 176 4.11 4.34 7.20
CA ALA A 176 5.20 3.91 8.07
C ALA A 176 6.33 4.93 8.08
N ARG A 177 6.59 5.53 9.25
CA ARG A 177 7.63 6.55 9.48
C ARG A 177 8.79 6.07 10.35
N ASP A 178 8.72 4.81 10.77
CA ASP A 178 9.77 4.16 11.57
C ASP A 178 10.27 2.92 10.85
N PRO A 179 11.46 2.95 10.23
CA PRO A 179 12.01 1.81 9.52
C PRO A 179 12.39 0.63 10.42
N ARG A 180 12.35 0.79 11.76
CA ARG A 180 12.49 -0.34 12.70
C ARG A 180 11.29 -1.27 12.66
N TRP A 181 10.11 -0.78 12.25
CA TRP A 181 8.92 -1.60 12.06
C TRP A 181 9.07 -2.53 10.85
N GLY A 182 8.96 -3.84 11.07
CA GLY A 182 9.21 -4.85 10.03
C GLY A 182 8.22 -4.78 8.87
N ARG A 183 6.97 -4.40 9.13
CA ARG A 183 5.91 -4.36 8.13
C ARG A 183 5.97 -3.15 7.21
N ILE A 184 6.92 -2.22 7.38
CA ILE A 184 7.16 -1.16 6.40
C ILE A 184 7.34 -1.71 4.97
N VAL A 185 7.90 -2.92 4.82
CA VAL A 185 8.07 -3.61 3.54
C VAL A 185 6.77 -3.85 2.77
N GLU A 186 5.63 -3.91 3.49
CA GLU A 186 4.32 -4.23 2.93
C GLU A 186 3.55 -3.00 2.40
N GLY A 187 4.02 -1.77 2.69
CA GLY A 187 3.33 -0.52 2.41
C GLY A 187 4.01 0.37 1.38
N ALA A 188 3.57 1.62 1.32
CA ALA A 188 4.03 2.64 0.38
C ALA A 188 5.06 3.63 0.96
N GLY A 189 5.58 3.36 2.16
CA GLY A 189 6.55 4.24 2.83
C GLY A 189 5.91 5.31 3.72
N GLU A 190 6.52 6.50 3.80
CA GLU A 190 6.26 7.49 4.84
C GLU A 190 5.25 8.59 4.46
N ASP A 191 4.90 8.71 3.16
CA ASP A 191 4.08 9.81 2.65
C ASP A 191 2.61 9.44 2.51
N THR A 192 1.75 10.29 3.04
CA THR A 192 0.30 10.09 3.02
C THR A 192 -0.31 10.28 1.63
N TYR A 193 0.13 11.31 0.88
CA TYR A 193 -0.44 11.61 -0.45
C TYR A 193 -0.10 10.51 -1.45
N LEU A 194 1.17 10.11 -1.52
CA LEU A 194 1.61 9.01 -2.37
C LEU A 194 0.91 7.71 -1.95
N GLY A 195 0.83 7.44 -0.64
CA GLY A 195 0.11 6.29 -0.09
C GLY A 195 -1.35 6.22 -0.53
N CYS A 196 -2.07 7.36 -0.55
CA CYS A 196 -3.44 7.44 -1.07
C CYS A 196 -3.52 7.05 -2.56
N LYS A 197 -2.61 7.57 -3.39
CA LYS A 197 -2.60 7.28 -4.83
C LYS A 197 -2.29 5.81 -5.13
N ILE A 198 -1.33 5.24 -4.40
CA ILE A 198 -0.98 3.82 -4.51
C ILE A 198 -2.13 2.93 -4.04
N ALA A 199 -2.77 3.28 -2.91
CA ALA A 199 -3.94 2.57 -2.40
C ALA A 199 -5.07 2.49 -3.43
N GLU A 200 -5.42 3.63 -4.07
CA GLU A 200 -6.40 3.66 -5.16
C GLU A 200 -6.02 2.74 -6.32
N ALA A 201 -4.78 2.80 -6.79
CA ALA A 201 -4.30 2.01 -7.92
C ALA A 201 -4.39 0.50 -7.62
N ARG A 202 -3.93 0.07 -6.44
CA ARG A 202 -3.92 -1.34 -6.06
C ARG A 202 -5.32 -1.90 -5.81
N VAL A 203 -6.22 -1.15 -5.15
CA VAL A 203 -7.62 -1.57 -4.97
C VAL A 203 -8.28 -1.78 -6.34
N ARG A 204 -8.14 -0.81 -7.25
CA ARG A 204 -8.69 -0.93 -8.61
C ARG A 204 -8.04 -2.07 -9.39
N GLY A 205 -6.77 -2.34 -9.18
CA GLY A 205 -6.05 -3.47 -9.79
C GLY A 205 -6.60 -4.82 -9.32
N PHE A 206 -6.67 -5.06 -8.01
CA PHE A 206 -7.23 -6.31 -7.48
C PHE A 206 -8.69 -6.52 -7.90
N GLN A 207 -9.48 -5.46 -7.92
CA GLN A 207 -10.92 -5.48 -8.19
C GLN A 207 -11.29 -5.13 -9.66
N TRP A 208 -10.32 -5.15 -10.58
CA TRP A 208 -10.42 -4.62 -11.96
C TRP A 208 -11.64 -5.10 -12.75
N ASN A 209 -12.22 -6.24 -12.41
CA ASN A 209 -13.35 -6.87 -13.12
C ASN A 209 -14.25 -7.63 -12.14
N LEU A 210 -14.65 -6.98 -11.04
CA LEU A 210 -15.49 -7.59 -10.01
C LEU A 210 -16.75 -8.21 -10.61
N GLY A 211 -17.17 -9.36 -10.06
CA GLY A 211 -18.26 -10.17 -10.57
C GLY A 211 -17.85 -11.17 -11.66
N LYS A 212 -16.61 -11.11 -12.16
CA LYS A 212 -16.03 -12.12 -13.03
C LYS A 212 -14.98 -12.94 -12.26
N PRO A 213 -14.77 -14.21 -12.62
CA PRO A 213 -13.85 -15.08 -11.87
C PRO A 213 -12.37 -14.80 -12.14
N ASN A 214 -11.97 -13.58 -12.47
CA ASN A 214 -10.60 -13.14 -12.73
C ASN A 214 -10.21 -11.88 -11.94
N ALA A 215 -10.95 -11.56 -10.89
CA ALA A 215 -10.68 -10.48 -9.96
C ALA A 215 -10.81 -10.98 -8.54
N LEU A 216 -10.28 -10.25 -7.57
CA LEU A 216 -10.37 -10.54 -6.14
C LEU A 216 -11.08 -9.40 -5.42
N PHE A 217 -11.75 -9.68 -4.33
CA PHE A 217 -12.01 -8.64 -3.33
C PHE A 217 -10.69 -8.18 -2.74
N ALA A 218 -10.51 -6.87 -2.66
CA ALA A 218 -9.43 -6.23 -1.93
C ALA A 218 -9.81 -6.01 -0.47
N CYS A 219 -8.82 -5.94 0.41
CA CYS A 219 -8.97 -5.64 1.83
C CYS A 219 -7.99 -4.55 2.23
N ALA A 220 -8.51 -3.37 2.58
CA ALA A 220 -7.68 -2.32 3.14
C ALA A 220 -7.26 -2.66 4.57
N LYS A 221 -5.95 -2.74 4.82
CA LYS A 221 -5.40 -3.13 6.12
C LYS A 221 -4.20 -2.28 6.52
N HIS A 222 -3.93 -2.15 7.79
CA HIS A 222 -4.69 -2.58 8.98
C HIS A 222 -5.36 -1.34 9.58
N PHE A 223 -6.67 -1.32 9.70
CA PHE A 223 -7.43 -0.15 10.12
C PHE A 223 -7.44 0.01 11.65
N VAL A 224 -6.63 0.94 12.24
CA VAL A 224 -5.83 1.99 11.60
C VAL A 224 -4.57 2.29 12.44
N ALA A 225 -3.66 3.05 11.84
CA ALA A 225 -2.44 3.57 12.47
C ALA A 225 -1.41 2.50 12.93
N TYR A 226 -1.49 1.30 12.41
CA TYR A 226 -0.56 0.22 12.75
C TYR A 226 0.88 0.52 12.31
N GLY A 227 1.07 1.41 11.32
CA GLY A 227 2.39 1.91 10.90
C GLY A 227 3.05 2.91 11.84
N ALA A 228 2.44 3.21 13.01
CA ALA A 228 2.98 4.11 14.04
C ALA A 228 3.28 3.42 15.38
N PRO A 229 3.74 2.16 15.43
CA PRO A 229 3.92 1.46 16.68
C PRO A 229 5.06 2.08 17.50
N GLN A 230 4.91 2.15 18.81
CA GLN A 230 5.93 2.72 19.68
C GLN A 230 7.29 2.03 19.48
N ALA A 231 8.32 2.83 19.19
CA ALA A 231 9.69 2.41 18.92
C ALA A 231 9.84 1.40 17.76
N GLY A 232 8.93 1.43 16.78
CA GLY A 232 8.93 0.50 15.65
C GLY A 232 8.68 -0.96 16.02
N ARG A 233 8.19 -1.23 17.24
CA ARG A 233 7.92 -2.60 17.70
C ARG A 233 6.55 -3.05 17.22
N ASP A 234 6.53 -4.12 16.46
CA ASP A 234 5.28 -4.69 15.97
C ASP A 234 4.31 -5.01 17.12
N TYR A 235 3.01 -4.81 16.91
CA TYR A 235 1.93 -4.95 17.88
C TYR A 235 1.93 -3.93 19.04
N ALA A 236 2.92 -3.03 19.13
CA ALA A 236 3.01 -2.05 20.19
C ALA A 236 1.83 -1.04 20.16
N PRO A 237 1.44 -0.48 21.32
CA PRO A 237 0.45 0.59 21.37
C PRO A 237 0.81 1.79 20.50
N VAL A 238 -0.22 2.54 20.10
CA VAL A 238 -0.10 3.78 19.33
C VAL A 238 -0.83 4.91 20.09
N ASP A 239 -0.10 5.96 20.43
CA ASP A 239 -0.65 7.17 21.02
C ASP A 239 -0.42 8.35 20.08
N LEU A 240 -1.50 8.89 19.55
CA LEU A 240 -1.49 9.96 18.54
C LEU A 240 -2.53 11.02 18.87
N SER A 241 -2.23 12.29 18.56
CA SER A 241 -3.29 13.29 18.52
C SER A 241 -4.32 12.92 17.43
N LEU A 242 -5.58 13.33 17.64
CA LEU A 242 -6.63 13.10 16.64
C LEU A 242 -6.31 13.76 15.30
N SER A 243 -5.66 14.94 15.33
CA SER A 243 -5.20 15.62 14.11
C SER A 243 -4.13 14.78 13.36
N ALA A 244 -3.16 14.20 14.07
CA ALA A 244 -2.16 13.32 13.44
C ALA A 244 -2.81 12.06 12.85
N LEU A 245 -3.78 11.47 13.55
CA LEU A 245 -4.55 10.34 13.04
C LEU A 245 -5.30 10.71 11.77
N ALA A 246 -6.00 11.85 11.76
CA ALA A 246 -6.82 12.33 10.65
C ALA A 246 -6.01 12.80 9.43
N GLU A 247 -4.82 13.40 9.65
CA GLU A 247 -3.99 13.95 8.57
C GLU A 247 -3.03 12.92 7.95
N VAL A 248 -2.61 11.92 8.71
CA VAL A 248 -1.55 11.00 8.29
C VAL A 248 -2.07 9.59 8.02
N TYR A 249 -2.75 8.99 8.99
CA TYR A 249 -3.02 7.56 8.96
C TYR A 249 -4.40 7.18 8.39
N LEU A 250 -5.41 8.04 8.51
CA LEU A 250 -6.75 7.78 7.97
C LEU A 250 -6.88 7.99 6.45
N PRO A 251 -6.21 8.96 5.80
CA PRO A 251 -6.47 9.27 4.40
C PRO A 251 -6.25 8.12 3.41
N PRO A 252 -5.23 7.23 3.52
CA PRO A 252 -5.09 6.10 2.60
C PRO A 252 -6.27 5.11 2.67
N PHE A 253 -6.85 4.93 3.85
CA PHE A 253 -8.06 4.09 4.01
C PHE A 253 -9.28 4.74 3.36
N LYS A 254 -9.42 6.07 3.48
CA LYS A 254 -10.49 6.80 2.79
C LYS A 254 -10.33 6.70 1.27
N ALA A 255 -9.11 6.79 0.76
CA ALA A 255 -8.79 6.59 -0.65
C ALA A 255 -9.18 5.17 -1.14
N CYS A 256 -8.99 4.13 -0.31
CA CYS A 256 -9.48 2.79 -0.61
C CYS A 256 -11.01 2.74 -0.75
N ILE A 257 -11.76 3.44 0.11
CA ILE A 257 -13.22 3.53 0.00
C ILE A 257 -13.63 4.21 -1.31
N ASP A 258 -12.97 5.32 -1.66
CA ASP A 258 -13.26 6.06 -2.89
C ASP A 258 -12.89 5.25 -4.15
N ALA A 259 -11.95 4.31 -4.02
CA ALA A 259 -11.62 3.32 -5.05
C ALA A 259 -12.59 2.11 -5.08
N GLY A 260 -13.52 2.01 -4.13
CA GLY A 260 -14.54 0.96 -4.07
C GLY A 260 -14.08 -0.34 -3.40
N VAL A 261 -13.18 -0.28 -2.42
CA VAL A 261 -12.72 -1.46 -1.68
C VAL A 261 -13.88 -2.22 -1.03
N CYS A 262 -13.82 -3.55 -1.12
CA CYS A 262 -14.91 -4.41 -0.64
C CYS A 262 -14.81 -4.74 0.85
N THR A 263 -13.61 -4.76 1.44
CA THR A 263 -13.41 -5.20 2.82
C THR A 263 -12.35 -4.36 3.54
N PHE A 264 -12.43 -4.36 4.87
CA PHE A 264 -11.43 -3.79 5.77
C PHE A 264 -10.98 -4.85 6.78
N MET A 265 -9.73 -4.74 7.23
CA MET A 265 -9.22 -5.54 8.35
C MET A 265 -8.86 -4.61 9.50
N SER A 266 -9.38 -4.89 10.71
CA SER A 266 -9.00 -4.12 11.92
C SER A 266 -7.56 -4.42 12.32
N ALA A 267 -6.86 -3.41 12.85
CA ALA A 267 -5.47 -3.56 13.27
C ALA A 267 -5.35 -4.27 14.64
N PHE A 268 -4.17 -4.82 14.94
CA PHE A 268 -3.84 -5.43 16.22
C PHE A 268 -3.67 -4.43 17.36
N ASN A 269 -3.09 -3.27 17.06
CA ASN A 269 -2.68 -2.29 18.06
C ASN A 269 -3.84 -1.59 18.75
N SER A 270 -3.60 -1.12 19.97
CA SER A 270 -4.45 -0.10 20.59
C SER A 270 -4.10 1.29 20.05
N ILE A 271 -5.09 2.15 19.99
CA ILE A 271 -4.96 3.56 19.60
C ILE A 271 -5.52 4.41 20.72
N ASN A 272 -4.66 5.24 21.32
CA ASN A 272 -5.04 6.09 22.46
C ASN A 272 -5.75 5.28 23.57
N GLY A 273 -5.22 4.07 23.85
CA GLY A 273 -5.71 3.18 24.90
C GLY A 273 -6.87 2.26 24.51
N VAL A 274 -7.42 2.34 23.28
CA VAL A 274 -8.52 1.49 22.81
C VAL A 274 -8.03 0.57 21.69
N PRO A 275 -8.09 -0.78 21.84
CA PRO A 275 -7.74 -1.70 20.75
C PRO A 275 -8.58 -1.43 19.52
N ALA A 276 -7.96 -1.40 18.33
CA ALA A 276 -8.64 -1.08 17.08
C ALA A 276 -9.81 -2.04 16.79
N THR A 277 -9.67 -3.32 17.13
CA THR A 277 -10.69 -4.37 16.97
C THR A 277 -11.93 -4.15 17.85
N SER A 278 -11.82 -3.44 18.97
CA SER A 278 -12.96 -3.07 19.84
C SER A 278 -13.31 -1.59 19.80
N ASN A 279 -12.73 -0.83 18.88
CA ASN A 279 -12.92 0.62 18.79
C ASN A 279 -14.18 0.97 17.96
N ARG A 280 -15.31 1.14 18.65
CA ARG A 280 -16.60 1.48 18.03
C ARG A 280 -16.56 2.78 17.24
N TRP A 281 -15.84 3.80 17.75
CA TRP A 281 -15.72 5.07 17.04
C TRP A 281 -15.08 4.88 15.65
N LEU A 282 -14.00 4.09 15.56
CA LEU A 282 -13.35 3.81 14.29
C LEU A 282 -14.23 2.98 13.35
N LEU A 283 -14.70 1.81 13.83
CA LEU A 283 -15.32 0.80 12.97
C LEU A 283 -16.77 1.11 12.63
N THR A 284 -17.49 1.77 13.52
CA THR A 284 -18.91 2.09 13.33
C THR A 284 -19.14 3.56 13.03
N ASP A 285 -18.69 4.47 13.90
CA ASP A 285 -19.07 5.88 13.74
C ASP A 285 -18.34 6.53 12.57
N LEU A 286 -17.02 6.38 12.47
CA LEU A 286 -16.24 6.90 11.35
C LEU A 286 -16.46 6.07 10.07
N LEU A 287 -16.10 4.78 10.10
CA LEU A 287 -16.06 3.96 8.88
C LEU A 287 -17.45 3.78 8.25
N ARG A 288 -18.47 3.40 9.05
CA ARG A 288 -19.80 3.11 8.52
C ARG A 288 -20.73 4.30 8.45
N LYS A 289 -20.81 5.13 9.52
CA LYS A 289 -21.76 6.24 9.56
C LYS A 289 -21.27 7.47 8.82
N GLU A 290 -20.00 7.87 8.99
CA GLU A 290 -19.45 9.06 8.35
C GLU A 290 -18.98 8.75 6.92
N TRP A 291 -18.10 7.77 6.74
CA TRP A 291 -17.55 7.42 5.42
C TRP A 291 -18.46 6.56 4.55
N LYS A 292 -19.61 6.07 5.11
CA LYS A 292 -20.63 5.29 4.39
C LYS A 292 -20.11 3.99 3.77
N PHE A 293 -19.08 3.39 4.37
CA PHE A 293 -18.57 2.09 3.91
C PHE A 293 -19.66 1.02 3.91
N LYS A 294 -19.81 0.27 2.81
CA LYS A 294 -20.88 -0.71 2.59
C LYS A 294 -20.44 -2.17 2.69
N GLY A 295 -19.12 -2.42 2.60
CA GLY A 295 -18.57 -3.76 2.71
C GLY A 295 -18.52 -4.30 4.14
N PHE A 296 -17.78 -5.36 4.37
CA PHE A 296 -17.64 -5.94 5.70
C PHE A 296 -16.23 -5.75 6.26
N VAL A 297 -16.14 -5.81 7.61
CA VAL A 297 -14.90 -5.73 8.37
C VAL A 297 -14.56 -7.11 8.90
N VAL A 298 -13.34 -7.57 8.66
CA VAL A 298 -12.77 -8.77 9.29
C VAL A 298 -11.78 -8.34 10.38
N SER A 299 -11.69 -9.11 11.48
CA SER A 299 -10.59 -8.94 12.44
C SER A 299 -9.27 -9.37 11.82
N ASP A 300 -8.14 -8.92 12.35
CA ASP A 300 -6.87 -9.57 12.09
C ASP A 300 -6.78 -10.93 12.83
N TRP A 301 -5.69 -11.67 12.61
CA TRP A 301 -5.46 -13.01 13.12
C TRP A 301 -5.54 -13.09 14.65
N ASN A 302 -6.53 -13.79 15.19
CA ASN A 302 -6.84 -13.90 16.62
C ASN A 302 -7.08 -12.56 17.34
N ALA A 303 -7.24 -11.44 16.64
CA ALA A 303 -7.31 -10.11 17.26
C ALA A 303 -8.54 -9.93 18.17
N VAL A 304 -9.60 -10.73 18.00
CA VAL A 304 -10.73 -10.71 18.94
C VAL A 304 -10.32 -11.34 20.28
N GLN A 305 -9.63 -12.50 20.27
CA GLN A 305 -9.14 -13.15 21.47
C GLN A 305 -8.10 -12.28 22.20
N GLU A 306 -7.29 -11.53 21.47
CA GLU A 306 -6.26 -10.65 22.02
C GLU A 306 -6.81 -9.50 22.86
N LEU A 307 -8.10 -9.17 22.78
CA LEU A 307 -8.74 -8.19 23.66
C LEU A 307 -8.60 -8.55 25.14
N LYS A 308 -8.45 -9.84 25.46
CA LYS A 308 -8.15 -10.28 26.83
C LYS A 308 -6.71 -9.93 27.23
N ALA A 309 -5.76 -10.11 26.33
CA ALA A 309 -4.36 -9.73 26.57
C ALA A 309 -4.18 -8.21 26.66
N HIS A 310 -4.99 -7.44 25.92
CA HIS A 310 -5.09 -6.00 26.07
C HIS A 310 -5.71 -5.54 27.41
N GLY A 311 -6.31 -6.46 28.18
CA GLY A 311 -6.94 -6.14 29.47
C GLY A 311 -8.29 -5.39 29.35
N VAL A 312 -8.94 -5.46 28.18
CA VAL A 312 -10.25 -4.79 27.93
C VAL A 312 -11.41 -5.80 27.89
N ALA A 313 -11.13 -7.09 28.04
CA ALA A 313 -12.10 -8.17 28.16
C ALA A 313 -11.59 -9.19 29.19
N GLU A 314 -12.47 -9.70 30.06
CA GLU A 314 -12.14 -10.73 31.03
C GLU A 314 -12.36 -12.14 30.47
N THR A 315 -13.47 -12.32 29.76
CA THR A 315 -13.91 -13.61 29.22
C THR A 315 -13.93 -13.65 27.71
N ASP A 316 -14.08 -14.83 27.13
CA ASP A 316 -14.28 -15.01 25.68
C ASP A 316 -15.55 -14.32 25.21
N GLU A 317 -16.62 -14.36 26.01
CA GLU A 317 -17.87 -13.67 25.75
C GLU A 317 -17.69 -12.14 25.70
N ASP A 318 -16.94 -11.57 26.64
CA ASP A 318 -16.68 -10.12 26.67
C ASP A 318 -15.86 -9.69 25.45
N ALA A 319 -14.84 -10.47 25.08
CA ALA A 319 -14.03 -10.20 23.89
C ALA A 319 -14.87 -10.25 22.61
N ALA A 320 -15.68 -11.32 22.44
CA ALA A 320 -16.57 -11.46 21.28
C ALA A 320 -17.60 -10.32 21.22
N MET A 321 -18.20 -9.96 22.35
CA MET A 321 -19.17 -8.87 22.45
C MET A 321 -18.55 -7.51 22.14
N ALA A 322 -17.35 -7.22 22.67
CA ALA A 322 -16.67 -5.95 22.46
C ALA A 322 -16.32 -5.75 20.97
N ALA A 323 -15.74 -6.76 20.31
CA ALA A 323 -15.40 -6.70 18.90
C ALA A 323 -16.63 -6.59 18.00
N PHE A 324 -17.65 -7.41 18.26
CA PHE A 324 -18.89 -7.44 17.48
C PHE A 324 -19.64 -6.10 17.56
N ASN A 325 -19.84 -5.58 18.78
CA ASN A 325 -20.51 -4.30 19.02
C ASN A 325 -19.70 -3.09 18.50
N ALA A 326 -18.38 -3.24 18.34
CA ALA A 326 -17.57 -2.22 17.70
C ALA A 326 -17.77 -2.17 16.18
N GLY A 327 -18.16 -3.27 15.53
CA GLY A 327 -18.45 -3.33 14.10
C GLY A 327 -17.58 -4.31 13.29
N VAL A 328 -16.91 -5.27 13.94
CA VAL A 328 -16.24 -6.39 13.28
C VAL A 328 -17.27 -7.42 12.85
N ASP A 329 -17.43 -7.60 11.55
CA ASP A 329 -18.42 -8.53 10.98
C ASP A 329 -17.95 -9.97 10.97
N MET A 330 -16.66 -10.20 10.69
CA MET A 330 -16.09 -11.54 10.57
C MET A 330 -14.89 -11.71 11.50
N ASN A 331 -14.95 -12.76 12.31
CA ASN A 331 -13.89 -13.15 13.23
C ASN A 331 -12.88 -14.07 12.52
N MET A 332 -11.60 -13.66 12.51
CA MET A 332 -10.54 -14.44 11.89
C MET A 332 -9.92 -15.38 12.92
N THR A 333 -10.00 -16.67 12.64
CA THR A 333 -9.27 -17.83 13.19
C THR A 333 -9.58 -18.28 14.62
N ASP A 334 -9.76 -17.41 15.62
CA ASP A 334 -9.94 -17.82 17.02
C ASP A 334 -11.30 -18.49 17.34
N GLY A 335 -12.30 -18.34 16.45
CA GLY A 335 -13.59 -19.01 16.56
C GLY A 335 -14.49 -18.50 17.69
N LEU A 336 -14.18 -17.36 18.31
CA LEU A 336 -14.95 -16.79 19.43
C LEU A 336 -16.39 -16.50 19.03
N TYR A 337 -16.63 -16.00 17.81
CA TYR A 337 -18.02 -15.74 17.36
C TYR A 337 -18.85 -17.00 17.34
N ASN A 338 -18.33 -18.11 16.84
CA ASN A 338 -19.03 -19.38 16.83
C ASN A 338 -19.28 -19.98 18.22
N ARG A 339 -18.42 -19.65 19.21
CA ARG A 339 -18.59 -20.17 20.58
C ARG A 339 -19.49 -19.28 21.43
N CYS A 340 -19.49 -17.97 21.20
CA CYS A 340 -20.06 -17.01 22.16
C CYS A 340 -21.31 -16.29 21.68
N LEU A 341 -21.42 -15.93 20.38
CA LEU A 341 -22.49 -15.03 19.89
C LEU A 341 -23.88 -15.59 20.09
N GLU A 342 -24.11 -16.91 19.95
CA GLU A 342 -25.43 -17.50 20.12
C GLU A 342 -25.95 -17.32 21.54
N LYS A 343 -25.09 -17.53 22.55
CA LYS A 343 -25.40 -17.28 23.96
C LYS A 343 -25.69 -15.79 24.20
N LEU A 344 -24.83 -14.91 23.72
CA LEU A 344 -24.96 -13.46 23.90
C LEU A 344 -26.27 -12.91 23.30
N VAL A 345 -26.69 -13.42 22.14
CA VAL A 345 -27.99 -13.05 21.53
C VAL A 345 -29.15 -13.55 22.38
N ARG A 346 -29.11 -14.80 22.86
CA ARG A 346 -30.17 -15.37 23.70
C ARG A 346 -30.30 -14.65 25.05
N GLU A 347 -29.21 -14.12 25.56
CA GLU A 347 -29.16 -13.30 26.77
C GLU A 347 -29.50 -11.80 26.53
N ASN A 348 -29.86 -11.43 25.29
CA ASN A 348 -30.11 -10.04 24.88
C ASN A 348 -28.93 -9.07 25.11
N ARG A 349 -27.71 -9.58 25.13
CA ARG A 349 -26.46 -8.78 25.22
C ARG A 349 -25.97 -8.32 23.83
N ILE A 350 -26.43 -8.97 22.77
CA ILE A 350 -26.24 -8.56 21.37
C ILE A 350 -27.59 -8.52 20.67
N ASP A 351 -27.85 -7.45 19.91
CA ASP A 351 -29.08 -7.30 19.13
C ASP A 351 -29.06 -8.21 17.90
N MET A 352 -30.13 -8.97 17.70
CA MET A 352 -30.32 -9.83 16.54
C MET A 352 -30.27 -9.04 15.22
N ASN A 353 -30.68 -7.79 15.19
CA ASN A 353 -30.61 -6.93 14.01
C ASN A 353 -29.18 -6.63 13.60
N GLU A 354 -28.23 -6.53 14.54
CA GLU A 354 -26.82 -6.33 14.24
C GLU A 354 -26.18 -7.62 13.67
N ILE A 355 -26.59 -8.81 14.16
CA ILE A 355 -26.24 -10.10 13.54
C ILE A 355 -26.71 -10.13 12.10
N ASP A 356 -27.99 -9.79 11.87
CA ASP A 356 -28.58 -9.77 10.52
C ASP A 356 -27.85 -8.79 9.60
N ALA A 357 -27.50 -7.60 10.07
CA ALA A 357 -26.78 -6.62 9.28
C ALA A 357 -25.38 -7.12 8.87
N SER A 358 -24.65 -7.78 9.78
CA SER A 358 -23.32 -8.35 9.49
C SER A 358 -23.40 -9.52 8.51
N VAL A 359 -24.37 -10.42 8.69
CA VAL A 359 -24.64 -11.54 7.77
C VAL A 359 -25.03 -11.02 6.37
N GLU A 360 -25.88 -10.01 6.30
CA GLU A 360 -26.30 -9.40 5.04
C GLU A 360 -25.08 -8.91 4.23
N ARG A 361 -24.12 -8.24 4.86
CA ARG A 361 -22.90 -7.75 4.18
C ARG A 361 -22.10 -8.91 3.56
N ILE A 362 -21.92 -9.99 4.28
CA ILE A 362 -21.16 -11.16 3.82
C ILE A 362 -21.92 -11.90 2.70
N LEU A 363 -23.23 -12.06 2.83
CA LEU A 363 -24.04 -12.71 1.78
C LEU A 363 -24.07 -11.87 0.50
N ARG A 364 -24.13 -10.54 0.60
CA ARG A 364 -24.01 -9.63 -0.55
C ARG A 364 -22.65 -9.77 -1.23
N ALA A 365 -21.57 -9.90 -0.47
CA ALA A 365 -20.23 -10.15 -1.01
C ALA A 365 -20.19 -11.47 -1.80
N LYS A 366 -20.75 -12.55 -1.26
CA LYS A 366 -20.85 -13.84 -1.96
C LYS A 366 -21.72 -13.76 -3.21
N TYR A 367 -22.79 -12.98 -3.17
CA TYR A 367 -23.67 -12.73 -4.31
C TYR A 367 -22.96 -11.96 -5.42
N ALA A 368 -22.24 -10.89 -5.07
CA ALA A 368 -21.48 -10.07 -6.01
C ALA A 368 -20.39 -10.88 -6.74
N LEU A 369 -19.83 -11.91 -6.11
CA LEU A 369 -18.91 -12.86 -6.74
C LEU A 369 -19.62 -13.92 -7.61
N GLY A 370 -20.97 -13.96 -7.64
CA GLY A 370 -21.75 -14.94 -8.38
C GLY A 370 -21.67 -16.36 -7.81
N LEU A 371 -21.24 -16.53 -6.56
CA LEU A 371 -21.06 -17.85 -5.94
C LEU A 371 -22.39 -18.58 -5.70
N PHE A 372 -23.51 -17.88 -5.59
CA PHE A 372 -24.84 -18.49 -5.46
C PHE A 372 -25.39 -19.04 -6.79
N GLU A 373 -24.92 -18.50 -7.92
CA GLU A 373 -25.26 -19.01 -9.25
C GLU A 373 -24.41 -20.25 -9.58
N ASP A 374 -23.11 -20.16 -9.29
CA ASP A 374 -22.17 -21.27 -9.45
C ASP A 374 -21.08 -21.19 -8.38
N PRO A 375 -21.13 -22.05 -7.34
CA PRO A 375 -20.15 -22.08 -6.25
C PRO A 375 -18.75 -22.53 -6.70
N TYR A 376 -18.64 -23.08 -7.92
CA TYR A 376 -17.38 -23.61 -8.46
C TYR A 376 -16.78 -22.73 -9.57
N ARG A 377 -17.36 -21.58 -9.88
CA ARG A 377 -17.00 -20.73 -11.03
C ARG A 377 -15.55 -20.26 -11.06
N PHE A 378 -14.87 -20.22 -9.89
CA PHE A 378 -13.43 -19.90 -9.79
C PHE A 378 -12.55 -21.15 -9.87
N LEU A 379 -13.11 -22.35 -9.87
CA LEU A 379 -12.41 -23.63 -9.73
C LEU A 379 -12.28 -24.32 -11.10
N ASP A 380 -11.36 -23.85 -11.94
CA ASP A 380 -11.11 -24.35 -13.27
C ASP A 380 -9.61 -24.67 -13.45
N ASN A 381 -9.27 -25.97 -13.51
CA ASN A 381 -7.91 -26.46 -13.65
C ASN A 381 -7.24 -26.03 -14.99
N GLN A 382 -8.01 -25.88 -16.06
CA GLN A 382 -7.47 -25.41 -17.33
C GLN A 382 -7.09 -23.94 -17.24
N ARG A 383 -7.90 -23.15 -16.56
CA ARG A 383 -7.62 -21.75 -16.29
C ARG A 383 -6.40 -21.60 -15.37
N GLU A 384 -6.33 -22.38 -14.29
CA GLU A 384 -5.15 -22.39 -13.40
C GLU A 384 -3.87 -22.68 -14.15
N SER A 385 -3.86 -23.73 -14.96
CA SER A 385 -2.68 -24.11 -15.79
C SER A 385 -2.26 -23.04 -16.79
N ARG A 386 -3.21 -22.27 -17.35
CA ARG A 386 -2.94 -21.23 -18.36
C ARG A 386 -2.50 -19.91 -17.76
N GLU A 387 -3.11 -19.51 -16.64
CA GLU A 387 -2.97 -18.14 -16.09
C GLU A 387 -1.90 -18.05 -15.00
N VAL A 388 -1.65 -19.13 -14.24
CA VAL A 388 -0.61 -19.15 -13.22
C VAL A 388 0.78 -19.15 -13.86
N ARG A 389 1.62 -18.18 -13.49
CA ARG A 389 2.98 -17.97 -14.02
C ARG A 389 3.01 -17.80 -15.56
N SER A 390 2.00 -17.12 -16.09
CA SER A 390 1.96 -16.81 -17.51
C SER A 390 3.20 -16.03 -17.97
N ALA A 391 3.59 -16.17 -19.24
CA ALA A 391 4.72 -15.42 -19.78
C ALA A 391 4.54 -13.89 -19.63
N SER A 392 3.30 -13.39 -19.74
CA SER A 392 2.99 -11.97 -19.52
C SER A 392 3.18 -11.55 -18.07
N ALA A 393 2.79 -12.37 -17.10
CA ALA A 393 3.03 -12.09 -15.67
C ALA A 393 4.53 -12.08 -15.35
N MET A 394 5.30 -13.02 -15.89
CA MET A 394 6.76 -13.07 -15.71
C MET A 394 7.46 -11.86 -16.36
N ALA A 395 7.03 -11.43 -17.54
CA ALA A 395 7.55 -10.21 -18.17
C ALA A 395 7.21 -8.95 -17.37
N LEU A 396 5.98 -8.87 -16.84
CA LEU A 396 5.56 -7.77 -15.96
C LEU A 396 6.36 -7.77 -14.65
N ALA A 397 6.64 -8.93 -14.05
CA ALA A 397 7.48 -9.04 -12.86
C ALA A 397 8.90 -8.51 -13.10
N ARG A 398 9.51 -8.84 -14.23
CA ARG A 398 10.83 -8.31 -14.63
C ARG A 398 10.80 -6.79 -14.79
N LYS A 399 9.79 -6.27 -15.50
CA LYS A 399 9.60 -4.83 -15.68
C LYS A 399 9.40 -4.13 -14.32
N ALA A 400 8.51 -4.65 -13.48
CA ALA A 400 8.23 -4.07 -12.17
C ALA A 400 9.49 -4.04 -11.29
N ALA A 401 10.25 -5.14 -11.25
CA ALA A 401 11.50 -5.21 -10.50
C ALA A 401 12.52 -4.17 -10.96
N ALA A 402 12.77 -4.08 -12.27
CA ALA A 402 13.74 -3.11 -12.79
C ALA A 402 13.29 -1.65 -12.59
N SER A 403 11.97 -1.38 -12.72
CA SER A 403 11.40 -0.04 -12.53
C SER A 403 11.37 0.42 -11.08
N SER A 404 11.58 -0.49 -10.13
CA SER A 404 11.53 -0.22 -8.67
C SER A 404 12.91 -0.01 -8.05
N MET A 405 13.99 -0.29 -8.78
CA MET A 405 15.36 -0.18 -8.27
C MET A 405 15.83 1.26 -8.25
N VAL A 406 16.28 1.73 -7.09
CA VAL A 406 16.72 3.10 -6.89
C VAL A 406 18.25 3.19 -6.98
N LEU A 407 18.75 3.99 -7.91
CA LEU A 407 20.19 4.29 -7.98
C LEU A 407 20.54 5.33 -6.92
N LEU A 408 21.21 4.88 -5.84
CA LEU A 408 21.57 5.76 -4.71
C LEU A 408 22.89 6.50 -4.92
N LYS A 409 23.84 5.88 -5.63
CA LYS A 409 25.15 6.45 -5.91
C LYS A 409 25.68 5.97 -7.25
N ASN A 410 26.37 6.85 -7.99
CA ASN A 410 27.03 6.49 -9.27
C ASN A 410 28.25 7.40 -9.52
N ALA A 411 29.32 7.19 -8.76
CA ALA A 411 30.54 7.97 -8.89
C ALA A 411 31.20 7.74 -10.27
N ASN A 412 31.65 8.81 -10.90
CA ASN A 412 32.32 8.79 -12.20
C ASN A 412 31.53 8.08 -13.30
N ALA A 413 30.20 8.06 -13.20
CA ALA A 413 29.31 7.36 -14.13
C ALA A 413 29.74 5.89 -14.35
N LEU A 414 30.08 5.18 -13.26
CA LEU A 414 30.49 3.78 -13.29
C LEU A 414 29.40 2.88 -13.90
N LEU A 415 28.15 3.12 -13.54
CA LEU A 415 26.99 2.48 -14.13
C LEU A 415 26.40 3.35 -15.28
N PRO A 416 25.91 2.74 -16.38
CA PRO A 416 25.82 1.29 -16.61
C PRO A 416 27.18 0.68 -16.93
N LEU A 417 27.37 -0.57 -16.50
CA LEU A 417 28.56 -1.36 -16.84
C LEU A 417 28.56 -1.71 -18.33
N SER A 418 29.76 -1.77 -18.92
CA SER A 418 29.92 -2.22 -20.31
C SER A 418 29.53 -3.71 -20.45
N LYS A 419 28.72 -4.04 -21.47
CA LYS A 419 28.45 -5.42 -21.86
C LYS A 419 29.69 -6.16 -22.39
N GLN A 420 30.80 -5.45 -22.64
CA GLN A 420 32.09 -6.00 -23.05
C GLN A 420 33.06 -6.24 -21.89
N THR A 421 32.65 -5.99 -20.64
CA THR A 421 33.44 -6.31 -19.44
C THR A 421 33.85 -7.77 -19.46
N LYS A 422 35.15 -8.05 -19.28
CA LYS A 422 35.69 -9.41 -19.44
C LYS A 422 35.64 -10.24 -18.18
N ARG A 423 35.86 -9.64 -17.03
CA ARG A 423 35.93 -10.36 -15.74
C ARG A 423 35.15 -9.60 -14.67
N ILE A 424 34.21 -10.28 -14.07
CA ILE A 424 33.39 -9.76 -12.97
C ILE A 424 33.60 -10.63 -11.73
N ALA A 425 33.97 -10.02 -10.60
CA ALA A 425 33.83 -10.67 -9.32
C ALA A 425 32.42 -10.39 -8.79
N LEU A 426 31.61 -11.43 -8.66
CA LEU A 426 30.28 -11.36 -8.06
C LEU A 426 30.33 -11.93 -6.65
N VAL A 427 30.12 -11.11 -5.64
CA VAL A 427 30.35 -11.48 -4.24
C VAL A 427 29.10 -11.16 -3.40
N GLY A 428 28.90 -11.92 -2.34
CA GLY A 428 27.85 -11.63 -1.35
C GLY A 428 26.80 -12.73 -1.21
N PRO A 429 26.13 -12.77 -0.04
CA PRO A 429 25.18 -13.84 0.32
C PRO A 429 23.91 -13.83 -0.52
N LEU A 430 23.58 -12.75 -1.21
CA LEU A 430 22.40 -12.61 -2.07
C LEU A 430 22.71 -12.77 -3.56
N ALA A 431 23.99 -12.88 -3.95
CA ALA A 431 24.40 -12.98 -5.34
C ALA A 431 23.86 -14.23 -6.06
N ASN A 432 23.82 -15.36 -5.37
CA ASN A 432 23.27 -16.63 -5.90
C ASN A 432 22.23 -17.23 -4.96
N ASN A 433 21.30 -16.40 -4.48
CA ASN A 433 20.28 -16.79 -3.52
C ASN A 433 18.89 -16.78 -4.17
N ARG A 434 18.11 -17.84 -3.96
CA ARG A 434 16.73 -17.97 -4.46
C ARG A 434 15.70 -17.76 -3.36
N ALA A 435 16.04 -18.13 -2.12
CA ALA A 435 15.08 -18.19 -1.02
C ALA A 435 14.72 -16.80 -0.49
N GLU A 436 15.70 -15.88 -0.46
CA GLU A 436 15.56 -14.62 0.25
C GLU A 436 15.04 -13.47 -0.64
N VAL A 437 15.29 -13.51 -1.95
CA VAL A 437 15.04 -12.35 -2.86
C VAL A 437 13.58 -12.09 -3.19
N MET A 438 12.67 -12.98 -2.80
CA MET A 438 11.23 -12.74 -2.89
C MET A 438 10.69 -11.92 -1.71
N GLY A 439 11.44 -11.78 -0.63
CA GLY A 439 11.00 -11.09 0.58
C GLY A 439 9.95 -11.84 1.39
N SER A 440 9.37 -11.17 2.39
CA SER A 440 8.25 -11.68 3.17
C SER A 440 6.94 -11.67 2.37
N TRP A 441 5.95 -12.44 2.82
CA TRP A 441 4.63 -12.53 2.18
C TRP A 441 4.65 -12.99 0.72
N LYS A 442 5.55 -13.88 0.38
CA LYS A 442 5.70 -14.45 -0.97
C LYS A 442 4.59 -15.42 -1.39
N ALA A 443 3.47 -15.44 -0.68
CA ALA A 443 2.32 -16.29 -0.95
C ALA A 443 2.72 -17.74 -1.33
N ARG A 444 2.45 -18.17 -2.55
CA ARG A 444 2.85 -19.50 -3.06
C ARG A 444 4.04 -19.45 -4.06
N GLY A 445 4.83 -18.38 -4.02
CA GLY A 445 6.09 -18.29 -4.76
C GLY A 445 7.08 -19.39 -4.34
N GLU A 446 7.71 -20.01 -5.32
CA GLU A 446 8.64 -21.13 -5.12
C GLU A 446 10.06 -20.71 -5.45
N ASP A 447 11.04 -21.07 -4.62
CA ASP A 447 12.44 -20.69 -4.79
C ASP A 447 13.03 -21.16 -6.13
N LYS A 448 12.57 -22.32 -6.64
CA LYS A 448 13.00 -22.85 -7.95
C LYS A 448 12.67 -21.95 -9.14
N ASP A 449 11.69 -21.05 -8.96
CA ASP A 449 11.19 -20.15 -10.01
C ASP A 449 11.97 -18.84 -10.11
N VAL A 450 12.79 -18.56 -9.10
CA VAL A 450 13.60 -17.34 -8.98
C VAL A 450 14.82 -17.43 -9.91
N VAL A 451 15.06 -16.32 -10.62
CA VAL A 451 16.33 -16.09 -11.33
C VAL A 451 17.27 -15.35 -10.39
N THR A 452 18.41 -15.96 -10.03
CA THR A 452 19.43 -15.34 -9.17
C THR A 452 20.21 -14.25 -9.91
N VAL A 453 20.88 -13.34 -9.17
CA VAL A 453 21.72 -12.29 -9.79
C VAL A 453 22.83 -12.92 -10.63
N LEU A 454 23.45 -13.99 -10.16
CA LEU A 454 24.45 -14.76 -10.91
C LEU A 454 23.89 -15.25 -12.26
N GLU A 455 22.71 -15.85 -12.24
CA GLU A 455 22.05 -16.32 -13.45
C GLU A 455 21.67 -15.17 -14.39
N GLY A 456 21.09 -14.09 -13.82
CA GLY A 456 20.71 -12.92 -14.61
C GLY A 456 21.89 -12.27 -15.34
N ILE A 457 23.02 -12.11 -14.66
CA ILE A 457 24.26 -11.60 -15.27
C ILE A 457 24.79 -12.56 -16.36
N LYS A 458 24.85 -13.87 -16.07
CA LYS A 458 25.26 -14.86 -17.07
C LYS A 458 24.35 -14.91 -18.29
N ASN A 459 23.04 -14.82 -18.07
CA ASN A 459 22.05 -14.78 -19.17
C ASN A 459 22.23 -13.51 -20.03
N LYS A 460 22.59 -12.40 -19.41
CA LYS A 460 22.79 -11.10 -20.08
C LYS A 460 24.04 -11.06 -20.93
N LEU A 461 25.16 -11.56 -20.41
CA LEU A 461 26.50 -11.39 -21.01
C LEU A 461 26.96 -12.62 -21.79
N GLY A 462 26.36 -13.78 -21.57
CA GLY A 462 26.74 -15.04 -22.21
C GLY A 462 28.18 -15.48 -21.87
N SER A 463 28.81 -16.24 -22.75
CA SER A 463 30.15 -16.79 -22.57
C SER A 463 31.30 -15.79 -22.77
N GLY A 464 31.01 -14.55 -23.19
CA GLY A 464 32.01 -13.51 -23.44
C GLY A 464 32.61 -12.87 -22.20
N THR A 465 31.99 -13.10 -21.02
CA THR A 465 32.39 -12.57 -19.73
C THR A 465 32.60 -13.70 -18.72
N GLU A 466 33.73 -13.70 -18.05
CA GLU A 466 33.99 -14.58 -16.92
C GLU A 466 33.37 -13.98 -15.64
N VAL A 467 32.43 -14.70 -15.01
CA VAL A 467 31.82 -14.30 -13.74
C VAL A 467 32.31 -15.23 -12.65
N ASN A 468 33.23 -14.71 -11.83
CA ASN A 468 33.80 -15.42 -10.70
C ASN A 468 32.95 -15.12 -9.44
N TYR A 469 32.19 -16.12 -8.98
CA TYR A 469 31.29 -16.02 -7.85
C TYR A 469 31.94 -16.54 -6.57
N VAL A 470 31.86 -15.74 -5.49
CA VAL A 470 32.23 -16.12 -4.12
C VAL A 470 31.15 -15.60 -3.19
N GLN A 471 30.63 -16.46 -2.29
CA GLN A 471 29.61 -16.03 -1.34
C GLN A 471 30.18 -14.99 -0.33
N GLY A 472 31.42 -15.18 0.12
CA GLY A 472 32.16 -14.26 0.98
C GLY A 472 31.74 -14.35 2.46
N CYS A 473 30.45 -14.26 2.77
CA CYS A 473 29.91 -14.42 4.12
C CYS A 473 28.46 -14.90 4.09
N ASP A 474 27.94 -15.32 5.23
CA ASP A 474 26.50 -15.49 5.48
C ASP A 474 25.92 -14.21 6.14
N PHE A 475 24.60 -14.19 6.34
CA PHE A 475 23.88 -13.07 6.95
C PHE A 475 24.15 -12.92 8.45
N LEU A 476 24.33 -14.01 9.20
CA LEU A 476 24.45 -14.00 10.66
C LEU A 476 25.70 -14.72 11.16
N ASP A 477 26.29 -15.58 10.34
CA ASP A 477 27.52 -16.28 10.70
C ASP A 477 28.67 -15.26 10.84
N PRO A 478 29.41 -15.26 11.96
CA PRO A 478 30.55 -14.39 12.16
C PRO A 478 31.79 -14.80 11.34
N SER A 479 31.74 -15.94 10.62
CA SER A 479 32.87 -16.45 9.82
C SER A 479 33.32 -15.46 8.75
N THR A 480 34.62 -15.35 8.59
CA THR A 480 35.30 -14.59 7.52
C THR A 480 36.18 -15.50 6.65
N SER A 481 35.93 -16.81 6.70
CA SER A 481 36.77 -17.82 6.02
C SER A 481 36.89 -17.63 4.51
N GLU A 482 35.85 -17.05 3.87
CA GLU A 482 35.84 -16.80 2.43
C GLU A 482 36.34 -15.39 2.04
N PHE A 483 36.70 -14.53 2.99
CA PHE A 483 37.16 -13.15 2.68
C PHE A 483 38.43 -13.14 1.81
N SER A 484 39.37 -14.08 2.04
CA SER A 484 40.57 -14.20 1.22
C SER A 484 40.24 -14.56 -0.22
N ALA A 485 39.35 -15.54 -0.43
CA ALA A 485 38.87 -15.96 -1.75
C ALA A 485 38.12 -14.82 -2.47
N ALA A 486 37.26 -14.09 -1.75
CA ALA A 486 36.55 -12.94 -2.27
C ALA A 486 37.52 -11.81 -2.71
N LEU A 487 38.53 -11.54 -1.91
CA LEU A 487 39.56 -10.55 -2.25
C LEU A 487 40.38 -10.95 -3.50
N GLU A 488 40.77 -12.22 -3.61
CA GLU A 488 41.51 -12.71 -4.78
C GLU A 488 40.64 -12.66 -6.05
N ALA A 489 39.36 -13.04 -5.97
CA ALA A 489 38.40 -12.90 -7.07
C ALA A 489 38.29 -11.40 -7.48
N ALA A 490 38.20 -10.51 -6.51
CA ALA A 490 38.14 -9.06 -6.74
C ALA A 490 39.38 -8.53 -7.47
N LYS A 491 40.59 -8.90 -7.02
CA LYS A 491 41.85 -8.47 -7.65
C LYS A 491 41.98 -8.89 -9.10
N GLN A 492 41.47 -10.08 -9.43
CA GLN A 492 41.54 -10.66 -10.78
C GLN A 492 40.42 -10.13 -11.72
N SER A 493 39.51 -9.31 -11.22
CA SER A 493 38.37 -8.79 -11.99
C SER A 493 38.60 -7.37 -12.54
N ASP A 494 37.77 -6.95 -13.46
CA ASP A 494 37.69 -5.59 -13.99
C ASP A 494 36.77 -4.73 -13.12
N VAL A 495 35.74 -5.35 -12.53
CA VAL A 495 34.75 -4.74 -11.63
C VAL A 495 34.29 -5.76 -10.60
N VAL A 496 33.97 -5.27 -9.39
CA VAL A 496 33.39 -6.06 -8.30
C VAL A 496 31.92 -5.67 -8.15
N ILE A 497 31.04 -6.65 -8.13
CA ILE A 497 29.61 -6.49 -7.81
C ILE A 497 29.35 -7.23 -6.49
N ALA A 498 29.07 -6.48 -5.43
CA ALA A 498 28.73 -7.03 -4.13
C ALA A 498 27.20 -7.00 -3.93
N VAL A 499 26.57 -8.16 -3.71
CA VAL A 499 25.12 -8.27 -3.50
C VAL A 499 24.86 -8.61 -2.04
N VAL A 500 24.45 -7.62 -1.28
CA VAL A 500 24.33 -7.66 0.19
C VAL A 500 22.95 -7.19 0.65
N GLY A 501 22.60 -7.45 1.91
CA GLY A 501 21.31 -7.01 2.44
C GLY A 501 20.78 -7.87 3.58
N GLU A 502 19.46 -7.94 3.67
CA GLU A 502 18.73 -8.69 4.69
C GLU A 502 18.22 -10.05 4.16
N LYS A 503 17.93 -10.99 5.08
CA LYS A 503 17.07 -12.14 4.78
C LYS A 503 15.62 -11.70 4.62
N ALA A 504 14.82 -12.43 3.85
CA ALA A 504 13.38 -12.20 3.71
C ALA A 504 12.67 -12.07 5.07
N LEU A 505 13.00 -12.94 6.01
CA LEU A 505 12.41 -12.95 7.35
C LEU A 505 13.04 -11.94 8.34
N MET A 506 13.84 -10.99 7.87
CA MET A 506 14.28 -9.85 8.69
C MET A 506 13.34 -8.66 8.55
N SER A 507 12.38 -8.70 7.63
CA SER A 507 11.29 -7.73 7.48
C SER A 507 9.95 -8.46 7.36
N GLY A 508 8.83 -7.74 7.46
CA GLY A 508 7.48 -8.27 7.56
C GLY A 508 7.00 -8.33 9.00
N GLU A 509 5.94 -9.09 9.22
CA GLU A 509 5.28 -9.22 10.52
C GLU A 509 6.18 -9.88 11.57
N SER A 510 6.14 -9.37 12.80
CA SER A 510 6.98 -9.80 13.94
C SER A 510 8.49 -9.67 13.67
N ARG A 511 8.90 -8.73 12.79
CA ARG A 511 10.31 -8.56 12.38
C ARG A 511 10.82 -7.14 12.63
N SER A 512 10.52 -6.61 13.81
CA SER A 512 11.09 -5.33 14.27
C SER A 512 12.60 -5.45 14.49
N ARG A 513 13.36 -4.45 14.05
CA ARG A 513 14.82 -4.38 14.24
C ARG A 513 15.21 -3.08 14.91
N ALA A 514 15.98 -3.15 15.98
CA ALA A 514 16.53 -1.98 16.66
C ALA A 514 17.77 -1.44 15.95
N VAL A 515 18.60 -2.33 15.38
CA VAL A 515 19.84 -2.01 14.64
C VAL A 515 19.54 -2.11 13.14
N LEU A 516 19.69 -1.00 12.44
CA LEU A 516 19.34 -0.85 11.02
C LEU A 516 20.60 -0.85 10.11
N ARG A 517 21.56 -1.72 10.39
CA ARG A 517 22.75 -1.93 9.57
C ARG A 517 22.69 -3.24 8.82
N LEU A 518 23.57 -3.43 7.85
CA LEU A 518 23.75 -4.72 7.21
C LEU A 518 24.05 -5.80 8.26
N PRO A 519 23.32 -6.93 8.26
CA PRO A 519 23.52 -7.97 9.27
C PRO A 519 24.86 -8.70 9.09
N GLY A 520 25.39 -9.23 10.19
CA GLY A 520 26.57 -10.07 10.22
C GLY A 520 27.87 -9.36 9.84
N LYS A 521 28.62 -9.95 8.92
CA LYS A 521 29.95 -9.46 8.50
C LYS A 521 29.96 -8.80 7.11
N GLN A 522 28.80 -8.43 6.57
CA GLN A 522 28.69 -7.89 5.21
C GLN A 522 29.44 -6.56 5.05
N GLU A 523 29.39 -5.63 6.02
CA GLU A 523 30.18 -4.40 5.96
C GLU A 523 31.70 -4.69 5.97
N ALA A 524 32.16 -5.62 6.80
CA ALA A 524 33.56 -6.05 6.83
C ALA A 524 33.98 -6.76 5.52
N LEU A 525 33.07 -7.44 4.85
CA LEU A 525 33.31 -8.01 3.52
C LEU A 525 33.54 -6.87 2.50
N LEU A 526 32.70 -5.82 2.51
CA LEU A 526 32.86 -4.65 1.65
C LEU A 526 34.21 -3.95 1.89
N ASP A 527 34.61 -3.77 3.17
CA ASP A 527 35.96 -3.26 3.54
C ASP A 527 37.10 -4.12 2.95
N THR A 528 36.90 -5.43 2.89
CA THR A 528 37.89 -6.35 2.33
C THR A 528 37.95 -6.23 0.80
N LEU A 529 36.79 -6.17 0.14
CA LEU A 529 36.71 -6.01 -1.31
C LEU A 529 37.32 -4.70 -1.79
N ARG A 530 37.17 -3.61 -1.02
CA ARG A 530 37.77 -2.29 -1.33
C ARG A 530 39.28 -2.35 -1.44
N LYS A 531 39.96 -3.25 -0.69
CA LYS A 531 41.43 -3.45 -0.74
C LYS A 531 41.91 -3.98 -2.10
N ALA A 532 41.02 -4.50 -2.95
CA ALA A 532 41.37 -4.92 -4.30
C ALA A 532 41.72 -3.75 -5.24
N GLY A 533 41.31 -2.51 -4.90
CA GLY A 533 41.54 -1.31 -5.71
C GLY A 533 40.72 -1.30 -7.01
N LYS A 534 39.67 -2.10 -7.09
CA LYS A 534 38.76 -2.19 -8.27
C LYS A 534 37.50 -1.39 -8.06
N PRO A 535 36.82 -0.95 -9.13
CA PRO A 535 35.51 -0.35 -9.01
C PRO A 535 34.54 -1.30 -8.27
N LEU A 536 33.84 -0.78 -7.25
CA LEU A 536 32.93 -1.54 -6.41
C LEU A 536 31.49 -1.06 -6.58
N VAL A 537 30.66 -1.92 -7.16
CA VAL A 537 29.21 -1.75 -7.24
C VAL A 537 28.56 -2.53 -6.11
N VAL A 538 27.72 -1.88 -5.31
CA VAL A 538 26.94 -2.54 -4.24
C VAL A 538 25.48 -2.60 -4.67
N VAL A 539 24.92 -3.80 -4.72
CA VAL A 539 23.49 -4.06 -4.91
C VAL A 539 22.91 -4.44 -3.55
N LEU A 540 21.98 -3.62 -3.08
CA LEU A 540 21.33 -3.79 -1.79
C LEU A 540 19.99 -4.50 -1.95
N MET A 541 19.70 -5.49 -1.10
CA MET A 541 18.43 -6.18 -1.05
C MET A 541 17.94 -6.27 0.39
N ASN A 542 16.97 -5.44 0.73
CA ASN A 542 16.43 -5.30 2.09
C ASN A 542 14.97 -4.87 2.07
N GLY A 543 14.30 -4.99 3.22
CA GLY A 543 12.87 -4.66 3.33
C GLY A 543 12.58 -3.37 4.07
N ARG A 544 13.57 -2.52 4.31
CA ARG A 544 13.44 -1.27 5.07
C ARG A 544 14.59 -0.32 4.78
N PRO A 545 14.45 1.00 4.97
CA PRO A 545 15.60 1.90 5.01
C PRO A 545 16.62 1.48 6.06
N LEU A 546 17.90 1.38 5.66
CA LEU A 546 19.02 1.04 6.54
C LEU A 546 19.94 2.25 6.77
N CYS A 547 20.73 2.20 7.83
CA CYS A 547 21.81 3.16 8.11
C CYS A 547 23.04 2.76 7.31
N LEU A 548 23.23 3.34 6.12
CA LEU A 548 24.21 2.89 5.12
C LEU A 548 25.42 3.82 4.97
N GLU A 549 25.68 4.74 5.91
CA GLU A 549 26.79 5.70 5.79
C GLU A 549 28.15 5.02 5.55
N SER A 550 28.42 3.89 6.23
CA SER A 550 29.64 3.10 6.03
C SER A 550 29.70 2.50 4.61
N VAL A 551 28.61 1.97 4.12
CA VAL A 551 28.50 1.36 2.79
C VAL A 551 28.65 2.42 1.70
N ASP A 552 28.01 3.59 1.88
CA ASP A 552 28.11 4.72 0.94
C ASP A 552 29.56 5.19 0.77
N LYS A 553 30.33 5.27 1.86
CA LYS A 553 31.75 5.66 1.80
C LYS A 553 32.62 4.66 1.03
N GLN A 554 32.24 3.39 1.00
CA GLN A 554 33.02 2.32 0.38
C GLN A 554 32.68 2.09 -1.09
N ALA A 555 31.39 2.20 -1.45
CA ALA A 555 30.89 1.92 -2.79
C ALA A 555 31.22 3.04 -3.79
N ASP A 556 31.57 2.69 -5.04
CA ASP A 556 31.64 3.63 -6.16
C ASP A 556 30.24 3.79 -6.82
N ALA A 557 29.43 2.75 -6.80
CA ALA A 557 28.01 2.83 -7.18
C ALA A 557 27.16 1.99 -6.22
N MET A 558 25.92 2.43 -5.96
CA MET A 558 24.96 1.74 -5.09
C MET A 558 23.59 1.67 -5.76
N LEU A 559 23.07 0.47 -5.85
CA LEU A 559 21.71 0.19 -6.37
C LEU A 559 20.87 -0.45 -5.27
N GLU A 560 19.84 0.24 -4.79
CA GLU A 560 18.85 -0.31 -3.88
C GLU A 560 17.82 -1.09 -4.71
N ALA A 561 17.91 -2.41 -4.64
CA ALA A 561 17.05 -3.31 -5.39
C ALA A 561 15.87 -3.83 -4.55
N TRP A 562 15.89 -3.60 -3.23
CA TRP A 562 14.89 -4.11 -2.31
C TRP A 562 14.76 -5.65 -2.40
N PHE A 563 13.55 -6.20 -2.29
CA PHE A 563 13.27 -7.59 -2.65
C PHE A 563 12.54 -7.63 -4.00
N PRO A 564 13.25 -7.97 -5.08
CA PRO A 564 12.74 -7.82 -6.45
C PRO A 564 11.75 -8.91 -6.91
N GLY A 565 11.62 -10.00 -6.15
CA GLY A 565 10.72 -11.11 -6.49
C GLY A 565 11.31 -12.11 -7.50
N THR A 566 10.42 -12.82 -8.20
CA THR A 566 10.76 -13.97 -9.06
C THR A 566 11.79 -13.64 -10.14
N GLN A 567 11.76 -12.44 -10.73
CA GLN A 567 12.64 -12.02 -11.82
C GLN A 567 13.87 -11.21 -11.37
N CYS A 568 14.25 -11.35 -10.11
CA CYS A 568 15.32 -10.61 -9.45
C CYS A 568 16.57 -10.45 -10.33
N GLY A 569 17.21 -11.54 -10.71
CA GLY A 569 18.51 -11.49 -11.40
C GLY A 569 18.44 -10.88 -12.80
N ASN A 570 17.36 -11.19 -13.55
CA ASN A 570 17.18 -10.58 -14.86
C ASN A 570 16.98 -9.06 -14.75
N ALA A 571 16.19 -8.60 -13.79
CA ALA A 571 15.94 -7.18 -13.57
C ALA A 571 17.20 -6.43 -13.09
N VAL A 572 17.95 -7.00 -12.14
CA VAL A 572 19.24 -6.44 -11.70
C VAL A 572 20.21 -6.32 -12.86
N ALA A 573 20.33 -7.36 -13.69
CA ALA A 573 21.20 -7.32 -14.87
C ALA A 573 20.75 -6.27 -15.89
N ASP A 574 19.43 -6.10 -16.12
CA ASP A 574 18.91 -5.07 -17.04
C ASP A 574 19.31 -3.66 -16.59
N VAL A 575 19.26 -3.39 -15.29
CA VAL A 575 19.67 -2.10 -14.75
C VAL A 575 21.20 -1.96 -14.79
N LEU A 576 21.96 -2.92 -14.26
CA LEU A 576 23.43 -2.82 -14.17
C LEU A 576 24.11 -2.62 -15.54
N PHE A 577 23.53 -3.21 -16.61
CA PHE A 577 24.10 -3.15 -17.98
C PHE A 577 23.35 -2.20 -18.92
N GLY A 578 22.46 -1.35 -18.39
CA GLY A 578 21.89 -0.22 -19.10
C GLY A 578 20.77 -0.54 -20.09
N ASP A 579 20.13 -1.73 -20.02
CA ASP A 579 18.93 -2.00 -20.82
C ASP A 579 17.72 -1.24 -20.25
N ILE A 580 17.76 -0.93 -18.95
CA ILE A 580 16.80 -0.05 -18.27
C ILE A 580 17.58 1.08 -17.62
N VAL A 581 17.19 2.32 -17.88
CA VAL A 581 17.71 3.52 -17.24
C VAL A 581 16.94 3.73 -15.92
N PRO A 582 17.61 3.74 -14.76
CA PRO A 582 16.94 3.95 -13.47
C PRO A 582 16.20 5.28 -13.45
N ALA A 583 14.97 5.25 -12.90
CA ALA A 583 14.14 6.42 -12.68
C ALA A 583 13.43 6.38 -11.33
N ALA A 584 13.57 5.29 -10.58
CA ALA A 584 12.92 5.10 -9.30
C ALA A 584 13.41 6.11 -8.25
N LYS A 585 12.50 6.50 -7.34
CA LYS A 585 12.78 7.44 -6.25
C LYS A 585 12.33 6.85 -4.91
N LEU A 586 13.09 7.07 -3.85
CA LEU A 586 12.78 6.58 -2.51
C LEU A 586 11.43 7.09 -2.01
N THR A 587 10.67 6.23 -1.38
CA THR A 587 9.38 6.55 -0.73
C THR A 587 9.46 6.52 0.79
N ALA A 588 10.65 6.29 1.33
CA ALA A 588 10.99 6.43 2.74
C ALA A 588 12.42 6.95 2.87
N SER A 589 12.64 7.87 3.79
CA SER A 589 13.94 8.50 4.05
C SER A 589 14.89 7.53 4.70
N PHE A 590 16.15 7.49 4.25
CA PHE A 590 17.22 6.68 4.84
C PHE A 590 17.94 7.49 5.93
N PRO A 591 17.95 7.05 7.20
CA PRO A 591 18.64 7.76 8.27
C PRO A 591 20.16 7.57 8.20
N LEU A 592 20.92 8.48 8.80
CA LEU A 592 22.35 8.27 9.07
C LEU A 592 22.55 7.29 10.22
N THR A 593 21.68 7.34 11.22
CA THR A 593 21.71 6.48 12.42
C THR A 593 20.30 6.24 12.96
N GLU A 594 20.14 5.15 13.68
CA GLU A 594 18.88 4.76 14.34
C GLU A 594 18.36 5.82 15.32
N GLY A 595 19.27 6.61 15.91
CA GLY A 595 18.92 7.68 16.86
C GLY A 595 18.15 8.85 16.25
N GLN A 596 18.14 9.01 14.93
CA GLN A 596 17.39 10.06 14.24
C GLN A 596 15.91 9.75 14.04
N ILE A 597 15.47 8.50 14.25
CA ILE A 597 14.12 8.04 13.96
C ILE A 597 13.13 8.57 15.01
N PRO A 598 11.98 9.14 14.61
CA PRO A 598 11.45 9.27 13.23
C PRO A 598 12.15 10.39 12.43
N ASN A 599 12.48 10.11 11.16
CA ASN A 599 13.26 10.99 10.29
C ASN A 599 12.53 11.33 8.98
N ASN A 600 11.21 11.29 8.96
CA ASN A 600 10.38 11.59 7.79
C ASN A 600 10.56 13.03 7.29
N TYR A 601 10.49 13.23 5.96
CA TYR A 601 10.76 14.51 5.30
C TYR A 601 9.78 15.62 5.69
N ASN A 602 8.55 15.29 6.07
CA ASN A 602 7.45 16.22 6.36
C ASN A 602 7.19 16.39 7.87
N TYR A 603 8.26 16.53 8.64
CA TYR A 603 8.14 16.79 10.08
C TYR A 603 7.53 18.17 10.36
N LYS A 604 6.90 18.33 11.54
CA LYS A 604 6.31 19.61 11.96
C LYS A 604 7.39 20.61 12.36
N ARG A 605 7.15 21.90 12.06
CA ARG A 605 8.05 22.99 12.43
C ARG A 605 8.28 23.06 13.94
N SER A 606 9.49 23.41 14.33
CA SER A 606 9.86 23.74 15.70
C SER A 606 10.02 25.25 15.85
N GLY A 607 9.79 25.79 17.04
CA GLY A 607 10.14 27.18 17.37
C GLY A 607 11.66 27.44 17.36
N ARG A 608 12.47 26.37 17.31
CA ARG A 608 13.96 26.44 17.23
C ARG A 608 14.45 25.49 16.15
N PRO A 609 14.31 25.85 14.87
CA PRO A 609 14.70 25.01 13.73
C PRO A 609 16.17 24.57 13.80
N GLY A 610 16.45 23.36 13.31
CA GLY A 610 17.76 22.73 13.41
C GLY A 610 18.86 23.38 12.56
N ASP A 611 18.50 24.18 11.57
CA ASP A 611 19.37 24.92 10.65
C ASP A 611 19.79 26.31 11.15
N MET A 612 19.27 26.77 12.29
CA MET A 612 19.62 28.07 12.86
C MET A 612 21.06 28.09 13.38
N PRO A 613 21.75 29.26 13.32
CA PRO A 613 23.18 29.36 13.62
C PRO A 613 23.54 29.23 15.11
N TYR A 614 22.57 29.27 16.02
CA TYR A 614 22.79 29.15 17.46
C TYR A 614 22.63 27.69 17.95
N SER A 615 23.17 27.38 19.14
CA SER A 615 23.22 26.02 19.67
C SER A 615 21.91 25.48 20.19
N SER A 616 20.97 26.35 20.62
CA SER A 616 19.68 25.95 21.21
C SER A 616 18.63 25.64 20.13
N THR A 617 18.84 24.56 19.39
CA THR A 617 17.99 24.15 18.26
C THR A 617 17.55 22.70 18.38
N VAL A 618 16.52 22.31 17.60
CA VAL A 618 16.01 20.93 17.53
C VAL A 618 16.97 20.08 16.66
N ARG A 619 18.08 19.62 17.22
CA ARG A 619 19.04 18.74 16.53
C ARG A 619 19.76 17.85 17.53
N HIS A 620 20.30 16.74 17.07
CA HIS A 620 21.27 15.96 17.83
C HIS A 620 22.62 16.68 17.82
N ILE A 621 23.43 16.50 18.85
CA ILE A 621 24.75 17.18 18.98
C ILE A 621 25.85 16.45 18.23
N ASP A 622 25.64 15.18 17.93
CA ASP A 622 26.62 14.20 17.44
C ASP A 622 26.35 13.70 16.02
N VAL A 623 25.19 14.07 15.44
CA VAL A 623 24.80 13.67 14.08
C VAL A 623 24.27 14.89 13.31
N PRO A 624 24.65 15.06 12.02
CA PRO A 624 24.08 16.11 11.18
C PRO A 624 22.56 16.04 11.07
N ASN A 625 21.92 17.21 11.03
CA ASN A 625 20.45 17.31 10.89
C ASN A 625 19.99 17.10 9.43
N ARG A 626 20.27 15.93 8.88
CA ARG A 626 19.88 15.52 7.53
C ARG A 626 19.73 14.01 7.45
N ASN A 627 18.99 13.52 6.46
CA ASN A 627 18.98 12.11 6.09
C ASN A 627 20.24 11.73 5.29
N LEU A 628 20.59 10.46 5.23
CA LEU A 628 21.58 9.95 4.29
C LEU A 628 21.05 10.10 2.85
N TYR A 629 19.83 9.62 2.63
CA TYR A 629 19.08 9.83 1.39
C TYR A 629 17.66 10.30 1.74
N PRO A 630 17.21 11.46 1.22
CA PRO A 630 15.91 12.00 1.56
C PRO A 630 14.77 11.29 0.78
N PHE A 631 13.54 11.50 1.22
CA PHE A 631 12.35 11.12 0.47
C PHE A 631 12.36 11.70 -0.96
N GLY A 632 11.98 10.91 -1.94
CA GLY A 632 11.96 11.29 -3.35
C GLY A 632 13.33 11.22 -4.03
N TYR A 633 14.40 10.85 -3.32
CA TYR A 633 15.76 10.75 -3.88
C TYR A 633 15.93 9.51 -4.77
N GLY A 634 16.68 9.67 -5.84
CA GLY A 634 17.13 8.61 -6.74
C GLY A 634 17.80 9.23 -7.95
N LEU A 635 18.92 8.63 -8.38
CA LEU A 635 19.71 9.04 -9.55
C LEU A 635 19.25 8.31 -10.81
N SER A 636 19.74 8.78 -11.95
CA SER A 636 19.56 8.14 -13.25
C SER A 636 20.91 8.02 -13.96
N TYR A 637 20.95 7.29 -15.09
CA TYR A 637 22.11 7.29 -15.99
C TYR A 637 22.15 8.53 -16.91
N THR A 638 21.04 9.26 -16.96
CA THR A 638 20.96 10.57 -17.63
C THR A 638 20.79 11.67 -16.59
N THR A 639 20.91 12.92 -17.02
CA THR A 639 20.75 14.10 -16.17
C THR A 639 19.59 14.95 -16.65
N PHE A 640 18.89 15.60 -15.73
CA PHE A 640 17.78 16.49 -16.04
C PHE A 640 18.07 17.88 -15.48
N SER A 641 17.76 18.91 -16.27
CA SER A 641 17.77 20.28 -15.80
C SER A 641 16.34 20.82 -15.76
N TYR A 642 16.02 21.54 -14.69
CA TYR A 642 14.74 22.18 -14.49
C TYR A 642 14.84 23.65 -14.88
N GLY A 643 14.00 24.07 -15.84
CA GLY A 643 13.79 25.49 -16.15
C GLY A 643 13.13 26.21 -14.98
N GLU A 644 12.92 27.52 -15.13
CA GLU A 644 12.26 28.30 -14.07
C GLU A 644 10.79 27.85 -13.90
N MET A 645 10.40 27.52 -12.68
CA MET A 645 9.03 27.19 -12.33
C MET A 645 8.09 28.36 -12.62
N GLN A 646 7.02 28.12 -13.35
CA GLN A 646 5.96 29.07 -13.58
C GLN A 646 4.84 28.81 -12.58
N CYS A 647 4.54 29.82 -11.77
CA CYS A 647 3.54 29.76 -10.72
C CYS A 647 2.93 31.15 -10.55
N PRO A 648 1.62 31.36 -10.71
CA PRO A 648 0.97 32.60 -10.34
C PRO A 648 1.16 32.97 -8.86
N THR A 649 1.09 34.22 -8.53
CA THR A 649 1.25 34.69 -7.14
C THR A 649 0.00 34.50 -6.29
N ALA A 650 -1.12 34.09 -6.89
CA ALA A 650 -2.38 33.82 -6.18
C ALA A 650 -3.16 32.67 -6.85
N PHE A 651 -3.96 31.97 -6.04
CA PHE A 651 -4.98 31.05 -6.53
C PHE A 651 -6.10 31.83 -7.26
N ASP A 652 -6.74 31.17 -8.22
CA ASP A 652 -7.92 31.73 -8.86
C ASP A 652 -9.14 31.73 -7.91
N GLU A 653 -10.23 32.41 -8.30
CA GLU A 653 -11.48 32.52 -7.52
C GLU A 653 -12.12 31.13 -7.22
N LYS A 654 -11.76 30.10 -7.96
CA LYS A 654 -12.23 28.72 -7.76
C LYS A 654 -11.29 27.89 -6.89
N GLY A 655 -10.20 28.49 -6.41
CA GLY A 655 -9.19 27.85 -5.57
C GLY A 655 -8.22 26.96 -6.34
N PHE A 656 -7.97 27.22 -7.63
CA PHE A 656 -6.96 26.51 -8.40
C PHE A 656 -5.70 27.34 -8.62
N LEU A 657 -4.55 26.68 -8.61
CA LEU A 657 -3.26 27.25 -8.93
C LEU A 657 -2.57 26.37 -9.97
N PRO A 658 -2.40 26.85 -11.21
CA PRO A 658 -1.58 26.15 -12.19
C PRO A 658 -0.10 26.32 -11.87
N VAL A 659 0.65 25.23 -11.83
CA VAL A 659 2.10 25.23 -11.62
C VAL A 659 2.73 24.46 -12.76
N SER A 660 3.79 24.99 -13.40
CA SER A 660 4.47 24.27 -14.45
C SER A 660 5.97 24.50 -14.43
N VAL A 661 6.71 23.52 -14.96
CA VAL A 661 8.16 23.58 -15.11
C VAL A 661 8.56 22.85 -16.40
N ASP A 662 9.53 23.41 -17.12
CA ASP A 662 10.12 22.77 -18.28
C ASP A 662 11.29 21.90 -17.78
N VAL A 663 11.28 20.61 -18.10
CA VAL A 663 12.34 19.66 -17.73
C VAL A 663 13.05 19.19 -18.99
N THR A 664 14.37 19.40 -19.02
CA THR A 664 15.22 19.04 -20.18
C THR A 664 16.12 17.86 -19.80
N ASN A 665 16.13 16.83 -20.62
CA ASN A 665 17.12 15.76 -20.50
C ASN A 665 18.44 16.23 -21.12
N THR A 666 19.40 16.54 -20.25
CA THR A 666 20.72 17.07 -20.61
C THR A 666 21.80 15.97 -20.70
N GLY A 667 21.44 14.73 -20.36
CA GLY A 667 22.38 13.63 -20.32
C GLY A 667 22.47 12.84 -21.63
N ASN A 668 23.00 11.62 -21.54
CA ASN A 668 23.36 10.81 -22.69
C ASN A 668 22.36 9.69 -23.03
N TYR A 669 21.36 9.47 -22.20
CA TYR A 669 20.37 8.40 -22.37
C TYR A 669 18.97 8.99 -22.43
N ASP A 670 18.08 8.35 -23.17
CA ASP A 670 16.64 8.56 -22.97
C ASP A 670 16.28 8.13 -21.55
N GLY A 671 15.40 8.87 -20.86
CA GLY A 671 15.08 8.53 -19.47
C GLY A 671 13.74 9.08 -19.01
N GLU A 672 13.31 8.58 -17.87
CA GLU A 672 12.14 9.08 -17.17
C GLU A 672 12.57 9.94 -15.97
N GLU A 673 11.87 11.04 -15.72
CA GLU A 673 12.02 11.84 -14.51
C GLU A 673 10.71 11.86 -13.73
N ILE A 674 10.82 11.86 -12.39
CA ILE A 674 9.70 11.99 -11.48
C ILE A 674 9.73 13.39 -10.89
N VAL A 675 8.94 14.28 -11.50
CA VAL A 675 8.81 15.66 -11.06
C VAL A 675 7.84 15.72 -9.88
N GLN A 676 8.28 16.30 -8.76
CA GLN A 676 7.57 16.29 -7.48
C GLN A 676 7.15 17.71 -7.12
N LEU A 677 5.87 17.87 -6.73
CA LEU A 677 5.29 19.13 -6.26
C LEU A 677 5.02 19.05 -4.76
N TYR A 678 5.63 19.97 -4.01
CA TYR A 678 5.42 20.12 -2.58
C TYR A 678 4.81 21.47 -2.25
N VAL A 679 4.13 21.54 -1.11
CA VAL A 679 3.54 22.78 -0.60
C VAL A 679 3.84 22.91 0.89
N ALA A 680 4.16 24.11 1.32
CA ALA A 680 4.26 24.46 2.73
C ALA A 680 3.32 25.63 3.02
N ASP A 681 2.43 25.44 3.97
CA ASP A 681 1.65 26.53 4.57
C ASP A 681 2.58 27.35 5.49
N LYS A 682 2.73 28.64 5.24
CA LYS A 682 3.69 29.48 5.96
C LYS A 682 3.19 29.85 7.35
N VAL A 683 1.90 30.13 7.47
CA VAL A 683 1.25 30.57 8.72
C VAL A 683 -0.15 30.01 8.79
N ALA A 684 -0.41 29.19 9.77
CA ALA A 684 -1.71 28.58 10.04
C ALA A 684 -2.04 28.62 11.54
N SER A 685 -3.29 28.39 11.88
CA SER A 685 -3.75 28.28 13.29
C SER A 685 -3.17 27.06 14.02
N MET A 686 -2.63 26.08 13.28
CA MET A 686 -1.94 24.90 13.78
C MET A 686 -0.52 24.81 13.22
N VAL A 687 0.41 24.19 13.95
CA VAL A 687 1.77 23.95 13.44
C VAL A 687 1.70 22.96 12.26
N ARG A 688 2.06 23.45 11.07
CA ARG A 688 2.05 22.67 9.84
C ARG A 688 3.41 22.01 9.57
N PRO A 689 3.44 20.91 8.81
CA PRO A 689 4.69 20.35 8.29
C PRO A 689 5.53 21.37 7.52
N ILE A 690 6.85 21.17 7.51
CA ILE A 690 7.76 22.06 6.74
C ILE A 690 7.46 22.04 5.23
N LYS A 691 6.93 20.95 4.73
CA LYS A 691 6.44 20.74 3.37
C LYS A 691 5.64 19.43 3.31
N GLU A 692 4.76 19.30 2.33
CA GLU A 692 3.96 18.11 2.07
C GLU A 692 3.90 17.88 0.56
N LEU A 693 4.07 16.64 0.12
CA LEU A 693 3.86 16.24 -1.28
C LEU A 693 2.37 16.46 -1.64
N LYS A 694 2.10 17.16 -2.72
CA LYS A 694 0.74 17.42 -3.23
C LYS A 694 0.56 17.09 -4.71
N GLY A 695 1.65 16.66 -5.37
CA GLY A 695 1.61 16.20 -6.75
C GLY A 695 2.90 15.54 -7.21
N PHE A 696 2.80 14.68 -8.19
CA PHE A 696 3.95 14.15 -8.91
C PHE A 696 3.57 13.73 -10.32
N GLN A 697 4.55 13.75 -11.23
CA GLN A 697 4.39 13.21 -12.57
C GLN A 697 5.66 12.48 -12.99
N LYS A 698 5.50 11.25 -13.47
CA LYS A 698 6.55 10.48 -14.10
C LYS A 698 6.50 10.73 -15.61
N VAL A 699 7.56 11.31 -16.17
CA VAL A 699 7.59 11.75 -17.56
C VAL A 699 8.80 11.19 -18.30
N PHE A 700 8.57 10.54 -19.43
CA PHE A 700 9.64 10.09 -20.32
C PHE A 700 10.13 11.26 -21.17
N ILE A 701 11.44 11.55 -21.13
CA ILE A 701 12.08 12.65 -21.87
C ILE A 701 13.25 12.09 -22.67
N PRO A 702 13.15 12.06 -24.01
CA PRO A 702 14.27 11.67 -24.86
C PRO A 702 15.49 12.58 -24.65
N LYS A 703 16.67 12.03 -24.89
CA LYS A 703 17.93 12.76 -24.83
C LYS A 703 17.86 14.07 -25.63
N GLY A 704 18.28 15.17 -25.01
CA GLY A 704 18.32 16.50 -25.60
C GLY A 704 16.96 17.17 -25.77
N GLN A 705 15.86 16.51 -25.35
CA GLN A 705 14.51 17.11 -25.45
C GLN A 705 14.08 17.74 -24.12
N THR A 706 13.13 18.66 -24.25
CA THR A 706 12.45 19.33 -23.13
C THR A 706 10.99 18.93 -23.13
N LYS A 707 10.44 18.66 -21.94
CA LYS A 707 9.01 18.49 -21.73
C LYS A 707 8.52 19.47 -20.66
N ARG A 708 7.37 20.06 -20.94
CA ARG A 708 6.64 20.83 -19.95
C ARG A 708 5.83 19.91 -19.07
N VAL A 709 6.02 20.05 -17.74
CA VAL A 709 5.27 19.32 -16.71
C VAL A 709 4.34 20.32 -16.03
N GLU A 710 3.06 19.98 -15.94
CA GLU A 710 2.00 20.88 -15.46
C GLU A 710 1.25 20.24 -14.31
N PHE A 711 1.04 20.98 -13.23
CA PHE A 711 0.23 20.60 -12.09
C PHE A 711 -0.94 21.58 -11.95
N LYS A 712 -2.05 21.07 -11.45
CA LYS A 712 -3.21 21.90 -11.06
C LYS A 712 -3.49 21.64 -9.59
N LEU A 713 -2.94 22.49 -8.74
CA LEU A 713 -3.14 22.43 -7.31
C LEU A 713 -4.53 22.99 -6.96
N ASN A 714 -5.25 22.28 -6.07
CA ASN A 714 -6.51 22.75 -5.53
C ASN A 714 -6.30 23.18 -4.08
N VAL A 715 -6.72 24.36 -3.71
CA VAL A 715 -6.59 24.86 -2.34
C VAL A 715 -7.25 23.94 -1.30
N LYS A 716 -8.32 23.24 -1.67
CA LYS A 716 -8.97 22.24 -0.80
C LYS A 716 -8.04 21.09 -0.38
N ASP A 717 -7.03 20.79 -1.20
CA ASP A 717 -6.04 19.76 -0.90
C ASP A 717 -4.98 20.24 0.11
N LEU A 718 -5.02 21.53 0.46
CA LEU A 718 -4.13 22.21 1.42
C LEU A 718 -4.75 22.35 2.81
N GLY A 719 -6.00 21.93 2.97
CA GLY A 719 -6.69 21.96 4.25
C GLY A 719 -6.05 21.06 5.30
N PHE A 720 -6.38 21.32 6.56
CA PHE A 720 -5.91 20.58 7.71
C PHE A 720 -6.98 20.52 8.81
N TRP A 721 -6.75 19.68 9.80
CA TRP A 721 -7.64 19.57 10.94
C TRP A 721 -7.20 20.52 12.06
N ASN A 722 -8.07 21.50 12.39
CA ASN A 722 -7.79 22.46 13.44
C ASN A 722 -7.95 21.88 14.86
N SER A 723 -7.73 22.68 15.89
CA SER A 723 -7.84 22.25 17.30
C SER A 723 -9.25 21.77 17.71
N LEU A 724 -10.28 22.13 16.95
CA LEU A 724 -11.66 21.69 17.14
C LEU A 724 -12.02 20.47 16.27
N MET A 725 -11.03 19.82 15.62
CA MET A 725 -11.23 18.71 14.69
C MET A 725 -12.20 19.04 13.54
N GLN A 726 -12.08 20.25 13.02
CA GLN A 726 -12.74 20.66 11.80
C GLN A 726 -11.72 20.72 10.65
N TYR A 727 -12.07 20.21 9.49
CA TYR A 727 -11.23 20.33 8.30
C TYR A 727 -11.40 21.72 7.70
N VAL A 728 -10.35 22.52 7.72
CA VAL A 728 -10.36 23.93 7.31
C VAL A 728 -9.29 24.20 6.26
N VAL A 729 -9.57 25.16 5.39
CA VAL A 729 -8.60 25.83 4.51
C VAL A 729 -8.53 27.27 4.97
N GLU A 730 -7.39 27.69 5.48
CA GLU A 730 -7.22 29.06 5.97
C GLU A 730 -6.63 29.96 4.86
N PRO A 731 -7.08 31.21 4.75
CA PRO A 731 -6.43 32.20 3.89
C PRO A 731 -4.99 32.44 4.34
N GLY A 732 -4.07 32.57 3.39
CA GLY A 732 -2.66 32.77 3.72
C GLY A 732 -1.72 32.61 2.54
N THR A 733 -0.43 32.64 2.85
CA THR A 733 0.65 32.45 1.88
C THR A 733 1.17 31.03 1.94
N PHE A 734 1.19 30.38 0.79
CA PHE A 734 1.75 29.04 0.60
C PHE A 734 3.06 29.11 -0.16
N GLU A 735 4.08 28.41 0.30
CA GLU A 735 5.31 28.18 -0.47
C GLU A 735 5.10 26.94 -1.37
N ILE A 736 5.15 27.18 -2.68
CA ILE A 736 5.01 26.15 -3.71
C ILE A 736 6.39 25.73 -4.16
N MET A 737 6.65 24.42 -4.19
CA MET A 737 7.98 23.88 -4.43
C MET A 737 7.93 22.79 -5.48
N VAL A 738 8.82 22.82 -6.47
CA VAL A 738 8.94 21.78 -7.50
C VAL A 738 10.39 21.35 -7.62
N GLY A 739 10.62 20.05 -7.71
CA GLY A 739 11.96 19.51 -7.89
C GLY A 739 12.02 18.01 -8.05
N THR A 740 13.23 17.48 -7.93
CA THR A 740 13.54 16.06 -8.15
C THR A 740 13.40 15.20 -6.90
N ASN A 741 13.46 15.80 -5.71
CA ASN A 741 13.27 15.15 -4.41
C ASN A 741 12.86 16.17 -3.35
N SER A 742 12.67 15.74 -2.10
CA SER A 742 12.19 16.62 -1.02
C SER A 742 13.19 17.68 -0.57
N GLU A 743 14.44 17.67 -1.01
CA GLU A 743 15.48 18.65 -0.64
C GLU A 743 15.88 19.56 -1.81
N GLU A 744 15.95 19.04 -3.03
CA GLU A 744 16.34 19.78 -4.24
C GLU A 744 15.12 20.39 -4.93
N LEU A 745 14.72 21.60 -4.49
CA LEU A 745 13.46 22.25 -4.81
C LEU A 745 13.63 23.70 -5.25
N GLN A 746 13.00 24.09 -6.35
CA GLN A 746 12.71 25.50 -6.67
C GLN A 746 11.48 25.94 -5.87
N LYS A 747 11.42 27.21 -5.45
CA LYS A 747 10.37 27.73 -4.56
C LYS A 747 9.76 29.03 -5.11
N LYS A 748 8.45 29.12 -5.01
CA LYS A 748 7.67 30.36 -5.24
C LYS A 748 6.56 30.48 -4.22
N GLU A 749 6.05 31.68 -4.00
CA GLU A 749 4.95 31.94 -3.08
C GLU A 749 3.65 32.21 -3.85
N ALA A 750 2.54 31.71 -3.34
CA ALA A 750 1.20 31.99 -3.82
C ALA A 750 0.26 32.26 -2.65
N VAL A 751 -0.66 33.18 -2.83
CA VAL A 751 -1.63 33.62 -1.81
C VAL A 751 -2.99 32.99 -2.12
N TRP A 752 -3.66 32.48 -1.11
CA TRP A 752 -5.07 32.16 -1.11
C TRP A 752 -5.83 33.23 -0.28
N ASP A 753 -6.83 33.84 -0.89
CA ASP A 753 -7.79 34.72 -0.23
C ASP A 753 -9.20 34.17 -0.50
N ASP A 754 -9.94 33.84 0.57
CA ASP A 754 -11.25 33.19 0.46
C ASP A 754 -12.37 34.17 0.01
N GLY A 755 -12.01 35.42 -0.34
CA GLY A 755 -12.96 36.49 -0.73
C GLY A 755 -13.87 36.97 0.40
N LYS A 756 -13.71 36.43 1.59
CA LYS A 756 -14.36 36.93 2.80
C LYS A 756 -13.47 38.01 3.35
N VAL A 757 -13.78 39.28 3.04
CA VAL A 757 -13.17 40.45 3.68
C VAL A 757 -13.44 40.32 5.18
N SER A 758 -12.56 39.65 5.91
CA SER A 758 -12.59 39.76 7.36
C SER A 758 -12.01 41.14 7.71
N GLU A 759 -12.77 41.94 8.40
CA GLU A 759 -12.25 43.12 9.12
C GLU A 759 -11.14 42.77 10.12
N ALA A 760 -10.70 41.48 10.14
CA ALA A 760 -9.71 40.91 11.02
C ALA A 760 -8.28 40.86 10.46
N SER A 761 -8.00 41.40 9.27
CA SER A 761 -6.61 41.45 8.74
C SER A 761 -5.69 42.45 9.47
N SER A 762 -6.16 43.06 10.57
CA SER A 762 -5.33 43.88 11.47
C SER A 762 -5.04 43.21 12.83
N VAL A 763 -5.34 41.97 13.04
CA VAL A 763 -5.04 41.32 14.32
C VAL A 763 -3.61 40.82 14.34
N LYS A 764 -2.68 41.68 14.65
CA LYS A 764 -1.44 41.34 15.33
C LYS A 764 -1.78 40.58 16.60
N GLY A 765 -1.41 39.31 16.61
CA GLY A 765 -1.25 38.42 17.74
C GLY A 765 -2.07 38.70 19.01
N ARG A 766 -3.12 37.93 19.24
CA ARG A 766 -3.52 37.51 20.58
C ARG A 766 -4.05 36.09 20.55
N VAL A 767 -3.20 35.16 20.96
CA VAL A 767 -3.65 33.85 21.41
C VAL A 767 -4.38 34.08 22.72
N VAL A 768 -5.68 33.91 22.74
CA VAL A 768 -6.45 33.80 23.99
C VAL A 768 -6.55 32.33 24.30
N VAL A 769 -5.70 31.86 25.20
CA VAL A 769 -5.91 30.56 25.86
C VAL A 769 -6.99 30.81 26.93
N GLN A 770 -8.21 30.34 26.69
CA GLN A 770 -9.18 30.16 27.72
C GLN A 770 -9.00 28.75 28.33
N HIS A 771 -8.80 28.73 29.65
CA HIS A 771 -8.72 27.52 30.48
C HIS A 771 -10.06 26.77 30.56
#